data_0f3a157ff78af015337b2bb49878d65d
#
_entry.id   0f3a157ff78af015337b2bb49878d65d
#
_cell.length_a   1.000
_cell.length_b   1.000
_cell.length_c   1.000
_cell.angle_alpha   90.00
_cell.angle_beta   90.00
_cell.angle_gamma   90.00
#
_symmetry.space_group_name_H-M   'P 1'
#
loop_
_entity.id
_entity.type
_entity.pdbx_description
1 polymer ?
#
loop_
_entity_poly.entity_id
_entity_poly.type
_entity_poly.pdbx_seq_one_letter_code
_entity_poly.pdbx_strand_id
1 'polypeptide(L)'
;MKTALRRLATLLVLLLCLGLGPGLPRSRAQAQAPPISVSRTPLRPPAEACTGAFVAHDLDHTTTVPGDTVDHFEANGAGVAVGDLDNDGDEDIVLGNDAGTNTILWNEGRLQFRSERMLHGDSRTVNLIDVDADGWLDIVFTRRTGGITFWRNAGGGRFQTRILPGIARPAYALAWGDLDGDLDLDLVTGSYDASLLDDLGNEFLTGGGAGVFIYENQGGRFAGQLLKKPAQAMAIALFDIDGDQQRDLVVGNDFLVPDYAWLWAPTGWRETAFETMSHSTMSLDAGDIDNDGRFELFSTDMMPYADDPAAVAAWEPIMAGMADPLPEDPQIMANVLQAWSGVAGYQDAARPRGVDATGWSWSAKFGDLDQDGLLDLYTVNGMAEATMLAHLPNHELVEENQALRNLGGGYFRPAPSWQLGASAGGRGMSMADLDGDGDLDIVVNNLRSSAQLFENRLCGGASLLVDLAWPDSPNTRALGATVSLKTSAGDFTRDVRSGSGYLSGDSPRLHFGLPAVARPHSLEVRWPDGAVSMVADLRPNTLVQVSRRQPQATIPLPADAGSLDANLRAIIAARGLTGDPSRGRDLPRIDSPLAQLGMKLFFSKALGGDFDSACVSCHHPLLGGGDGLPLSIGVGAPDPDLLGSGRTHPSGYFNVPRNAPTTFNIGLWERVLFHDGRIEKLGDASIRTPDVVFGQVDRSAGADMVAAQARFPVTSVEEMRGRTFERHRPNEYVRAHLVARLGNYGVGRGELLGAGWSTEIQKAYGASPSVAMFVAYDGIAAAISAYERSQVFVQTPWQAYVQGNDAALAEAAKRGAWLFFRPAGQGGAGCAACHSGDFFTDEQFYTLAVPQVGKGKGDGRFGDDDFGRFRETGRPEDLYAFRTPTLLNVEVTGPYGHDGAYPTLEAIVRHHLNPAAAVAAYAAGRLDPAAETAHMAENTSRALAKLVDDRAAGRTPLIDLALSDQQIADLIEFLLALTDPCVKDPACLSPWIPGEADDVDGLQVRAKFGTAGP
;
A
#
# COMPACT_ATOMS: atom_id res chain seq x y z
N MET A 1 -11.91 -72.26 -9.16
CA MET A 1 -11.20 -71.03 -9.59
C MET A 1 -11.75 -69.75 -9.01
N LYS A 2 -13.03 -69.63 -8.66
CA LYS A 2 -13.58 -68.38 -8.00
C LYS A 2 -13.32 -68.27 -6.49
N THR A 3 -12.97 -69.33 -5.79
CA THR A 3 -12.71 -69.35 -4.34
C THR A 3 -11.24 -69.07 -4.02
N ALA A 4 -10.31 -69.28 -4.91
CA ALA A 4 -8.87 -68.97 -4.74
C ALA A 4 -8.56 -67.49 -4.95
N LEU A 5 -9.29 -66.78 -5.82
CA LEU A 5 -9.09 -65.35 -6.05
C LEU A 5 -9.64 -64.48 -4.91
N ARG A 6 -10.67 -64.94 -4.17
CA ARG A 6 -11.19 -64.16 -3.00
C ARG A 6 -10.27 -64.30 -1.77
N ARG A 7 -9.51 -65.36 -1.60
CA ARG A 7 -8.54 -65.50 -0.50
C ARG A 7 -7.23 -64.72 -0.77
N LEU A 8 -6.84 -64.52 -2.02
CA LEU A 8 -5.69 -63.70 -2.37
C LEU A 8 -5.98 -62.21 -2.20
N ALA A 9 -7.22 -61.75 -2.50
CA ALA A 9 -7.60 -60.35 -2.32
C ALA A 9 -7.74 -59.98 -0.82
N THR A 10 -8.17 -60.91 0.05
CA THR A 10 -8.27 -60.67 1.49
C THR A 10 -6.91 -60.72 2.19
N LEU A 11 -5.94 -61.49 1.70
CA LEU A 11 -4.57 -61.48 2.18
C LEU A 11 -3.78 -60.23 1.77
N LEU A 12 -4.08 -59.67 0.56
CA LEU A 12 -3.42 -58.41 0.12
C LEU A 12 -3.95 -57.19 0.87
N VAL A 13 -5.23 -57.16 1.30
CA VAL A 13 -5.77 -56.07 2.12
C VAL A 13 -5.31 -56.15 3.58
N LEU A 14 -5.09 -57.36 4.12
CA LEU A 14 -4.52 -57.56 5.48
C LEU A 14 -3.03 -57.26 5.52
N LEU A 15 -2.27 -57.46 4.46
CA LEU A 15 -0.85 -57.08 4.34
C LEU A 15 -0.62 -55.56 4.13
N LEU A 16 -1.62 -54.84 3.62
CA LEU A 16 -1.60 -53.37 3.52
C LEU A 16 -1.99 -52.68 4.83
N CYS A 17 -2.71 -53.36 5.75
CA CYS A 17 -3.07 -52.81 7.05
C CYS A 17 -2.05 -53.09 8.18
N LEU A 18 -1.03 -53.95 7.98
CA LEU A 18 0.00 -54.27 8.97
C LEU A 18 1.33 -53.56 8.72
N GLY A 19 1.37 -52.61 7.75
CA GLY A 19 2.57 -51.80 7.41
C GLY A 19 2.64 -50.42 8.06
N LEU A 20 1.72 -50.09 8.97
CA LEU A 20 1.77 -48.85 9.76
C LEU A 20 2.34 -49.19 11.15
N GLY A 21 3.65 -49.36 11.22
CA GLY A 21 4.38 -49.20 12.46
C GLY A 21 4.25 -47.79 13.00
N PRO A 22 4.36 -47.55 14.34
CA PRO A 22 4.32 -46.22 14.89
C PRO A 22 5.40 -45.39 14.19
N GLY A 23 4.98 -44.38 13.42
CA GLY A 23 5.89 -43.46 12.76
C GLY A 23 6.82 -42.87 13.81
N LEU A 24 8.12 -43.05 13.61
CA LEU A 24 9.10 -42.18 14.23
C LEU A 24 8.64 -40.74 14.04
N PRO A 25 8.69 -39.89 15.05
CA PRO A 25 8.37 -38.48 14.88
C PRO A 25 9.24 -37.97 13.75
N ARG A 26 8.60 -37.55 12.64
CA ARG A 26 9.29 -36.76 11.61
C ARG A 26 9.88 -35.58 12.37
N SER A 27 11.21 -35.53 12.48
CA SER A 27 11.88 -34.31 12.86
C SER A 27 11.28 -33.21 11.97
N ARG A 28 10.50 -32.29 12.54
CA ARG A 28 10.22 -31.04 11.88
C ARG A 28 11.60 -30.52 11.45
N ALA A 29 11.85 -30.43 10.16
CA ALA A 29 12.95 -29.64 9.68
C ALA A 29 12.79 -28.29 10.41
N GLN A 30 13.78 -27.90 11.18
CA GLN A 30 13.81 -26.58 11.77
C GLN A 30 13.58 -25.60 10.62
N ALA A 31 12.41 -24.98 10.58
CA ALA A 31 12.14 -23.92 9.62
C ALA A 31 13.23 -22.88 9.84
N GLN A 32 13.92 -22.55 8.79
CA GLN A 32 14.96 -21.52 8.83
C GLN A 32 14.27 -20.22 9.30
N ALA A 33 14.81 -19.58 10.34
CA ALA A 33 14.25 -18.34 10.86
C ALA A 33 14.07 -17.33 9.70
N PRO A 34 12.92 -16.65 9.59
CA PRO A 34 12.70 -15.71 8.52
C PRO A 34 13.74 -14.58 8.59
N PRO A 35 14.23 -14.10 7.46
CA PRO A 35 15.16 -12.98 7.44
C PRO A 35 14.50 -11.71 7.98
N ILE A 36 15.20 -11.03 8.87
CA ILE A 36 14.78 -9.76 9.46
C ILE A 36 15.87 -8.71 9.23
N SER A 37 15.46 -7.47 9.08
CA SER A 37 16.35 -6.30 9.25
C SER A 37 16.02 -5.63 10.60
N VAL A 38 17.04 -5.16 11.29
CA VAL A 38 16.87 -4.55 12.61
C VAL A 38 17.58 -3.20 12.65
N SER A 39 16.84 -2.14 12.90
CA SER A 39 17.39 -0.82 13.24
C SER A 39 17.29 -0.57 14.75
N ARG A 40 18.10 0.33 15.25
CA ARG A 40 18.16 0.69 16.68
C ARG A 40 18.38 2.19 16.79
N THR A 41 17.42 2.87 17.40
CA THR A 41 17.47 4.32 17.61
C THR A 41 17.48 4.58 19.12
N PRO A 42 18.47 5.28 19.66
CA PRO A 42 18.44 5.69 21.06
C PRO A 42 17.21 6.54 21.34
N LEU A 43 16.52 6.28 22.47
CA LEU A 43 15.42 7.11 22.93
C LEU A 43 15.93 8.48 23.37
N ARG A 44 15.04 9.45 23.38
CA ARG A 44 15.34 10.80 23.87
C ARG A 44 15.54 10.74 25.38
N PRO A 45 16.40 11.54 25.99
CA PRO A 45 16.36 11.68 27.44
C PRO A 45 15.12 12.45 27.86
N PRO A 46 14.59 12.23 29.09
CA PRO A 46 13.50 13.03 29.64
C PRO A 46 13.74 14.52 29.45
N ALA A 47 12.71 15.21 28.93
CA ALA A 47 12.80 16.64 28.64
C ALA A 47 12.76 17.46 29.95
N GLU A 48 12.08 16.97 30.95
CA GLU A 48 11.82 17.60 32.22
C GLU A 48 12.43 16.81 33.37
N ALA A 49 12.51 17.44 34.55
CA ALA A 49 13.09 16.77 35.73
C ALA A 49 12.13 15.73 36.29
N CYS A 50 12.70 14.60 36.75
CA CYS A 50 11.95 13.57 37.47
C CYS A 50 11.29 14.14 38.72
N THR A 51 9.99 13.94 38.87
CA THR A 51 9.22 14.37 40.06
C THR A 51 8.87 13.18 40.95
N GLY A 52 8.99 11.96 40.48
CA GLY A 52 8.50 10.75 41.11
C GLY A 52 6.97 10.61 41.08
N ALA A 53 6.31 11.27 40.11
CA ALA A 53 4.87 11.25 39.93
C ALA A 53 4.53 11.62 38.49
N PHE A 54 3.33 11.31 38.04
CA PHE A 54 2.79 11.78 36.77
C PHE A 54 2.39 13.25 36.84
N VAL A 55 2.40 13.95 35.71
CA VAL A 55 1.98 15.35 35.58
C VAL A 55 0.83 15.43 34.58
N ALA A 56 -0.31 15.95 35.05
CA ALA A 56 -1.50 16.05 34.19
C ALA A 56 -1.44 17.30 33.30
N HIS A 57 -1.79 17.14 32.03
CA HIS A 57 -1.97 18.19 31.02
C HIS A 57 -3.36 18.08 30.41
N ASP A 58 -4.05 19.19 30.26
CA ASP A 58 -5.33 19.25 29.55
C ASP A 58 -5.07 19.26 28.03
N LEU A 59 -5.80 18.42 27.32
CA LEU A 59 -5.73 18.35 25.86
C LEU A 59 -6.87 19.17 25.23
N ASP A 60 -6.65 19.66 24.01
CA ASP A 60 -7.65 20.42 23.24
C ASP A 60 -8.73 19.48 22.65
N HIS A 61 -9.48 18.82 23.55
CA HIS A 61 -10.64 18.00 23.20
C HIS A 61 -11.56 17.88 24.41
N THR A 62 -12.87 17.81 24.14
CA THR A 62 -13.90 17.51 25.16
C THR A 62 -14.96 16.65 24.49
N THR A 63 -15.20 15.46 25.03
CA THR A 63 -16.34 14.64 24.62
C THR A 63 -17.63 15.24 25.13
N THR A 64 -18.51 15.59 24.20
CA THR A 64 -19.78 16.27 24.49
C THR A 64 -20.96 15.33 24.29
N VAL A 65 -22.06 15.58 24.97
CA VAL A 65 -23.36 14.92 24.82
C VAL A 65 -24.36 15.87 24.15
N PRO A 66 -25.47 15.36 23.57
CA PRO A 66 -26.43 16.21 22.84
C PRO A 66 -27.15 17.26 23.68
N GLY A 67 -27.31 17.05 24.97
CA GLY A 67 -28.10 17.89 25.89
C GLY A 67 -27.26 18.56 26.98
N ASP A 68 -27.94 19.27 27.88
CA ASP A 68 -27.37 19.84 29.13
C ASP A 68 -27.25 18.78 30.25
N THR A 69 -28.05 17.71 30.18
CA THR A 69 -28.01 16.53 31.04
C THR A 69 -27.45 15.33 30.30
N VAL A 70 -26.88 14.40 31.03
CA VAL A 70 -26.43 13.13 30.48
C VAL A 70 -27.58 12.13 30.67
N ASP A 71 -28.15 11.68 29.54
CA ASP A 71 -29.22 10.73 29.54
C ASP A 71 -28.69 9.32 29.24
N HIS A 72 -29.16 8.33 29.93
CA HIS A 72 -28.95 6.89 29.78
C HIS A 72 -27.60 6.51 29.07
N PHE A 73 -27.61 6.10 27.80
CA PHE A 73 -26.44 5.65 27.08
C PHE A 73 -25.48 6.75 26.58
N GLU A 74 -25.83 8.03 26.77
CA GLU A 74 -24.92 9.14 26.54
C GLU A 74 -23.75 9.13 27.52
N ALA A 75 -23.96 8.53 28.70
CA ALA A 75 -22.94 8.30 29.71
C ALA A 75 -21.73 7.50 29.20
N ASN A 76 -21.92 6.72 28.17
CA ASN A 76 -20.89 5.84 27.60
C ASN A 76 -19.69 6.60 26.99
N GLY A 77 -19.87 7.85 26.54
CA GLY A 77 -18.81 8.65 25.97
C GLY A 77 -18.17 8.04 24.73
N ALA A 78 -16.85 8.22 24.57
CA ALA A 78 -16.11 7.74 23.41
C ALA A 78 -14.67 7.31 23.77
N GLY A 79 -14.05 6.54 22.88
CA GLY A 79 -12.70 6.02 23.01
C GLY A 79 -11.61 6.98 22.56
N VAL A 80 -10.37 6.52 22.66
CA VAL A 80 -9.14 7.18 22.19
C VAL A 80 -8.22 6.14 21.60
N ALA A 81 -7.40 6.52 20.60
CA ALA A 81 -6.34 5.66 20.09
C ALA A 81 -5.05 6.45 19.87
N VAL A 82 -3.92 5.76 19.96
CA VAL A 82 -2.58 6.33 19.80
C VAL A 82 -1.82 5.55 18.74
N GLY A 83 -1.07 6.24 17.89
CA GLY A 83 -0.24 5.63 16.83
C GLY A 83 0.35 6.67 15.88
N ASP A 84 1.45 6.35 15.24
CA ASP A 84 2.17 7.20 14.29
C ASP A 84 1.43 7.26 12.95
N LEU A 85 0.60 8.32 12.76
CA LEU A 85 -0.29 8.47 11.60
C LEU A 85 0.40 9.07 10.38
N ASP A 86 1.49 9.81 10.55
CA ASP A 86 2.20 10.42 9.44
C ASP A 86 3.60 9.84 9.21
N ASN A 87 3.93 8.75 9.95
CA ASN A 87 5.18 7.99 9.90
C ASN A 87 6.42 8.88 10.15
N ASP A 88 6.31 9.86 11.05
CA ASP A 88 7.43 10.73 11.44
C ASP A 88 8.20 10.19 12.65
N GLY A 89 7.65 9.18 13.34
CA GLY A 89 8.24 8.46 14.47
C GLY A 89 7.71 8.88 15.84
N ASP A 90 7.00 10.00 15.95
CA ASP A 90 6.28 10.43 17.15
C ASP A 90 4.82 9.92 17.09
N GLU A 91 4.23 9.50 18.19
CA GLU A 91 2.88 8.92 18.19
C GLU A 91 1.81 9.98 18.35
N ASP A 92 0.81 9.98 17.46
CA ASP A 92 -0.33 10.89 17.43
C ASP A 92 -1.50 10.36 18.27
N ILE A 93 -2.46 11.24 18.59
CA ILE A 93 -3.64 10.87 19.39
C ILE A 93 -4.91 11.15 18.58
N VAL A 94 -5.83 10.18 18.54
CA VAL A 94 -7.17 10.35 17.96
C VAL A 94 -8.22 10.18 19.03
N LEU A 95 -9.01 11.22 19.26
CA LEU A 95 -10.07 11.28 20.29
C LEU A 95 -11.44 11.24 19.63
N GLY A 96 -12.25 10.25 20.00
CA GLY A 96 -13.64 10.14 19.61
C GLY A 96 -14.52 11.15 20.35
N ASN A 97 -15.69 11.48 19.76
CA ASN A 97 -16.68 12.37 20.38
C ASN A 97 -18.08 11.87 20.10
N ASP A 98 -18.96 11.87 21.10
CA ASP A 98 -20.35 11.43 20.95
C ASP A 98 -21.18 12.45 20.14
N ALA A 99 -21.29 13.69 20.62
CA ALA A 99 -22.11 14.73 19.97
C ALA A 99 -21.28 15.79 19.22
N GLY A 100 -20.02 15.98 19.58
CA GLY A 100 -19.11 16.94 18.96
C GLY A 100 -18.31 16.35 17.82
N THR A 101 -17.26 17.07 17.39
CA THR A 101 -16.31 16.61 16.38
C THR A 101 -15.22 15.75 17.00
N ASN A 102 -14.81 14.68 16.33
CA ASN A 102 -13.60 13.96 16.66
C ASN A 102 -12.36 14.84 16.47
N THR A 103 -11.27 14.53 17.13
CA THR A 103 -10.04 15.33 17.07
C THR A 103 -8.84 14.45 16.81
N ILE A 104 -7.95 14.89 15.93
CA ILE A 104 -6.59 14.39 15.81
C ILE A 104 -5.68 15.42 16.50
N LEU A 105 -4.83 14.94 17.39
CA LEU A 105 -3.75 15.72 17.98
C LEU A 105 -2.45 15.19 17.39
N TRP A 106 -1.93 15.91 16.41
CA TRP A 106 -0.65 15.62 15.79
C TRP A 106 0.47 15.94 16.74
N ASN A 107 1.29 14.97 17.07
CA ASN A 107 2.43 15.15 17.96
C ASN A 107 3.63 15.66 17.17
N GLU A 108 4.02 16.90 17.41
CA GLU A 108 5.20 17.52 16.80
C GLU A 108 6.47 17.32 17.67
N GLY A 109 6.43 16.29 18.54
CA GLY A 109 7.46 15.92 19.50
C GLY A 109 7.38 16.63 20.84
N ARG A 110 7.81 15.93 21.92
CA ARG A 110 7.87 16.46 23.27
C ARG A 110 6.52 17.03 23.78
N LEU A 111 5.45 16.28 23.56
CA LEU A 111 4.07 16.63 23.97
C LEU A 111 3.59 17.97 23.40
N GLN A 112 4.13 18.42 22.26
CA GLN A 112 3.63 19.57 21.54
C GLN A 112 2.63 19.11 20.50
N PHE A 113 1.35 19.40 20.69
CA PHE A 113 0.29 18.90 19.82
C PHE A 113 -0.30 20.01 18.96
N ARG A 114 -0.47 19.71 17.67
CA ARG A 114 -1.28 20.49 16.73
C ARG A 114 -2.65 19.82 16.59
N SER A 115 -3.69 20.55 16.94
CA SER A 115 -5.05 20.04 16.92
C SER A 115 -5.68 20.15 15.53
N GLU A 116 -6.35 19.08 15.09
CA GLU A 116 -7.14 19.03 13.87
C GLU A 116 -8.53 18.45 14.18
N ARG A 117 -9.60 19.22 13.87
CA ARG A 117 -10.99 18.79 14.06
C ARG A 117 -11.48 18.03 12.84
N MET A 118 -11.95 16.81 13.06
CA MET A 118 -12.59 16.01 12.01
C MET A 118 -14.05 16.45 11.82
N LEU A 119 -14.56 16.36 10.58
CA LEU A 119 -15.88 16.89 10.22
C LEU A 119 -17.06 16.18 10.89
N HIS A 120 -16.88 15.01 11.49
CA HIS A 120 -17.96 14.21 12.07
C HIS A 120 -17.59 13.72 13.46
N GLY A 121 -18.60 13.58 14.32
CA GLY A 121 -18.59 12.89 15.59
C GLY A 121 -19.48 11.66 15.53
N ASP A 122 -20.30 11.42 16.56
CA ASP A 122 -21.14 10.23 16.71
C ASP A 122 -20.28 8.95 16.76
N SER A 123 -19.13 9.03 17.43
CA SER A 123 -18.12 7.98 17.47
C SER A 123 -18.04 7.34 18.84
N ARG A 124 -17.84 6.01 18.87
CA ARG A 124 -17.66 5.22 20.08
C ARG A 124 -16.25 4.67 20.14
N THR A 125 -15.98 3.52 19.53
CA THR A 125 -14.63 2.96 19.47
C THR A 125 -13.77 3.74 18.48
N VAL A 126 -12.49 3.89 18.81
CA VAL A 126 -11.44 4.45 17.95
C VAL A 126 -10.34 3.41 17.79
N ASN A 127 -10.01 3.02 16.57
CA ASN A 127 -8.84 2.18 16.28
C ASN A 127 -7.97 2.80 15.19
N LEU A 128 -6.67 2.61 15.32
CA LEU A 128 -5.68 2.93 14.30
C LEU A 128 -5.13 1.63 13.73
N ILE A 129 -5.38 1.39 12.44
CA ILE A 129 -5.11 0.12 11.80
C ILE A 129 -4.81 0.33 10.33
N ASP A 130 -3.83 -0.37 9.77
CA ASP A 130 -3.56 -0.37 8.34
C ASP A 130 -4.51 -1.36 7.65
N VAL A 131 -5.70 -0.89 7.27
CA VAL A 131 -6.79 -1.74 6.75
C VAL A 131 -6.54 -2.20 5.32
N ASP A 132 -5.89 -1.36 4.50
CA ASP A 132 -5.64 -1.65 3.09
C ASP A 132 -4.19 -2.08 2.78
N ALA A 133 -3.41 -2.32 3.83
CA ALA A 133 -2.04 -2.83 3.76
C ALA A 133 -1.08 -1.91 2.98
N ASP A 134 -1.29 -0.61 3.03
CA ASP A 134 -0.44 0.37 2.34
C ASP A 134 0.71 0.92 3.21
N GLY A 135 0.78 0.50 4.47
CA GLY A 135 1.83 0.87 5.44
C GLY A 135 1.51 2.11 6.27
N TRP A 136 0.35 2.75 6.04
CA TRP A 136 -0.13 3.89 6.82
C TRP A 136 -1.25 3.44 7.76
N LEU A 137 -1.24 3.94 9.00
CA LEU A 137 -2.36 3.68 9.91
C LEU A 137 -3.57 4.49 9.47
N ASP A 138 -4.69 3.81 9.27
CA ASP A 138 -6.00 4.38 9.00
C ASP A 138 -6.77 4.60 10.30
N ILE A 139 -7.84 5.40 10.26
CA ILE A 139 -8.70 5.61 11.43
C ILE A 139 -10.05 4.90 11.21
N VAL A 140 -10.42 4.05 12.14
CA VAL A 140 -11.70 3.36 12.15
C VAL A 140 -12.50 3.77 13.39
N PHE A 141 -13.74 4.22 13.16
CA PHE A 141 -14.69 4.53 14.23
C PHE A 141 -15.91 3.62 14.15
N THR A 142 -16.39 3.14 15.28
CA THR A 142 -17.78 2.69 15.39
C THR A 142 -18.68 3.88 15.69
N ARG A 143 -19.96 3.76 15.35
CA ARG A 143 -20.93 4.83 15.51
C ARG A 143 -22.05 4.39 16.44
N ARG A 144 -22.71 5.37 17.06
CA ARG A 144 -23.85 5.13 17.97
C ARG A 144 -24.96 4.30 17.33
N THR A 145 -25.43 4.67 16.15
CA THR A 145 -26.57 3.99 15.48
C THR A 145 -26.24 3.44 14.09
N GLY A 146 -25.05 3.67 13.60
CA GLY A 146 -24.62 3.32 12.23
C GLY A 146 -23.64 2.17 12.18
N GLY A 147 -23.17 1.90 10.98
CA GLY A 147 -22.01 1.04 10.75
C GLY A 147 -20.69 1.74 11.06
N ILE A 148 -19.63 1.09 10.67
CA ILE A 148 -18.26 1.59 10.87
C ILE A 148 -17.96 2.74 9.91
N THR A 149 -17.28 3.78 10.40
CA THR A 149 -16.70 4.84 9.58
C THR A 149 -15.21 4.59 9.41
N PHE A 150 -14.77 4.52 8.17
CA PHE A 150 -13.39 4.27 7.80
C PHE A 150 -12.79 5.52 7.13
N TRP A 151 -11.71 6.01 7.69
CA TRP A 151 -10.93 7.13 7.17
C TRP A 151 -9.57 6.61 6.72
N ARG A 152 -9.48 6.34 5.42
CA ARG A 152 -8.25 5.89 4.80
C ARG A 152 -7.20 6.99 4.86
N ASN A 153 -6.01 6.67 5.36
CA ASN A 153 -4.84 7.54 5.30
C ASN A 153 -4.16 7.38 3.93
N ALA A 154 -4.15 8.44 3.15
CA ALA A 154 -3.50 8.46 1.84
C ALA A 154 -2.02 8.88 1.91
N GLY A 155 -1.43 8.78 3.10
CA GLY A 155 -0.05 9.15 3.42
C GLY A 155 0.12 10.60 3.87
N GLY A 156 0.97 10.79 4.89
CA GLY A 156 1.29 12.10 5.47
C GLY A 156 0.07 12.79 6.07
N GLY A 157 -0.76 12.06 6.81
CA GLY A 157 -1.91 12.61 7.54
C GLY A 157 -3.06 13.10 6.65
N ARG A 158 -3.19 12.63 5.43
CA ARG A 158 -4.27 13.00 4.51
C ARG A 158 -5.35 11.94 4.48
N PHE A 159 -6.46 12.19 5.14
CA PHE A 159 -7.55 11.24 5.29
C PHE A 159 -8.64 11.40 4.24
N GLN A 160 -9.21 10.27 3.82
CA GLN A 160 -10.34 10.16 2.92
C GLN A 160 -11.37 9.21 3.51
N THR A 161 -12.61 9.65 3.65
CA THR A 161 -13.69 8.75 4.08
C THR A 161 -13.93 7.68 3.04
N ARG A 162 -13.99 6.42 3.46
CA ARG A 162 -14.26 5.25 2.64
C ARG A 162 -15.28 4.36 3.32
N ILE A 163 -15.79 3.39 2.58
CA ILE A 163 -16.69 2.34 3.08
C ILE A 163 -15.91 1.04 3.11
N LEU A 164 -16.08 0.26 4.16
CA LEU A 164 -15.61 -1.12 4.23
C LEU A 164 -16.69 -2.03 3.61
N PRO A 165 -16.49 -2.54 2.38
CA PRO A 165 -17.52 -3.29 1.67
C PRO A 165 -17.88 -4.58 2.40
N GLY A 166 -19.16 -4.79 2.67
CA GLY A 166 -19.68 -5.99 3.37
C GLY A 166 -19.98 -5.77 4.85
N ILE A 167 -19.46 -4.70 5.48
CA ILE A 167 -19.76 -4.35 6.87
C ILE A 167 -20.95 -3.38 6.87
N ALA A 168 -22.13 -3.90 7.21
CA ALA A 168 -23.36 -3.11 7.18
C ALA A 168 -24.16 -3.17 8.49
N ARG A 169 -23.64 -3.88 9.50
CA ARG A 169 -24.33 -4.04 10.79
C ARG A 169 -23.86 -3.00 11.79
N PRO A 170 -24.73 -2.58 12.72
CA PRO A 170 -24.32 -1.76 13.84
C PRO A 170 -23.18 -2.42 14.60
N ALA A 171 -22.18 -1.66 14.96
CA ALA A 171 -21.04 -2.09 15.75
C ALA A 171 -20.78 -1.05 16.85
N TYR A 172 -20.56 -1.51 18.07
CA TYR A 172 -20.22 -0.69 19.23
C TYR A 172 -18.74 -0.93 19.61
N ALA A 173 -18.39 -2.17 19.95
CA ALA A 173 -17.03 -2.60 20.17
C ALA A 173 -16.50 -3.33 18.92
N LEU A 174 -15.19 -3.29 18.71
CA LEU A 174 -14.52 -4.00 17.62
C LEU A 174 -13.08 -4.41 18.00
N ALA A 175 -12.58 -5.44 17.30
CA ALA A 175 -11.18 -5.84 17.34
C ALA A 175 -10.73 -6.37 15.97
N TRP A 176 -9.47 -6.16 15.61
CA TRP A 176 -8.85 -6.60 14.38
C TRP A 176 -7.82 -7.69 14.64
N GLY A 177 -7.72 -8.64 13.73
CA GLY A 177 -6.72 -9.70 13.76
C GLY A 177 -6.85 -10.62 12.55
N ASP A 178 -5.85 -11.46 12.33
CA ASP A 178 -5.92 -12.58 11.38
C ASP A 178 -6.67 -13.71 12.08
N LEU A 179 -7.92 -13.95 11.70
CA LEU A 179 -8.83 -14.87 12.40
C LEU A 179 -9.04 -16.20 11.66
N ASP A 180 -8.57 -16.31 10.41
CA ASP A 180 -8.68 -17.55 9.63
C ASP A 180 -7.32 -18.11 9.19
N GLY A 181 -6.23 -17.40 9.44
CA GLY A 181 -4.86 -17.84 9.21
C GLY A 181 -4.33 -17.55 7.80
N ASP A 182 -4.94 -16.61 7.07
CA ASP A 182 -4.52 -16.23 5.72
C ASP A 182 -3.62 -14.99 5.70
N LEU A 183 -3.38 -14.38 6.89
CA LEU A 183 -2.53 -13.23 7.17
C LEU A 183 -3.13 -11.88 6.76
N ASP A 184 -4.32 -11.79 6.22
CA ASP A 184 -4.98 -10.50 6.10
C ASP A 184 -5.74 -10.13 7.42
N LEU A 185 -6.21 -8.89 7.53
CA LEU A 185 -6.84 -8.44 8.75
C LEU A 185 -8.35 -8.60 8.67
N ASP A 186 -8.87 -9.50 9.49
CA ASP A 186 -10.27 -9.70 9.75
C ASP A 186 -10.77 -8.78 10.87
N LEU A 187 -12.09 -8.70 11.01
CA LEU A 187 -12.74 -7.85 11.97
C LEU A 187 -13.76 -8.60 12.80
N VAL A 188 -13.69 -8.46 14.11
CA VAL A 188 -14.79 -8.81 15.03
C VAL A 188 -15.55 -7.56 15.43
N THR A 189 -16.88 -7.63 15.45
CA THR A 189 -17.73 -6.55 15.97
C THR A 189 -18.77 -7.08 16.95
N GLY A 190 -19.06 -6.28 17.95
CA GLY A 190 -20.18 -6.49 18.87
C GLY A 190 -21.11 -5.28 18.89
N SER A 191 -22.42 -5.50 18.83
CA SER A 191 -23.42 -4.45 19.02
C SER A 191 -23.75 -4.25 20.49
N TYR A 192 -24.20 -3.02 20.84
CA TYR A 192 -24.76 -2.73 22.15
C TYR A 192 -26.27 -2.57 21.99
N ASP A 193 -26.98 -3.69 22.13
CA ASP A 193 -28.40 -3.84 21.74
C ASP A 193 -29.34 -2.93 22.55
N ALA A 194 -29.04 -2.69 23.82
CA ALA A 194 -29.82 -1.79 24.67
C ALA A 194 -29.80 -0.35 24.15
N SER A 195 -28.65 0.18 23.81
CA SER A 195 -28.51 1.50 23.20
C SER A 195 -29.18 1.58 21.84
N LEU A 196 -29.05 0.55 21.00
CA LEU A 196 -29.70 0.49 19.70
C LEU A 196 -31.23 0.45 19.82
N LEU A 197 -31.75 -0.21 20.84
CA LEU A 197 -33.20 -0.24 21.09
C LEU A 197 -33.71 1.12 21.54
N ASP A 198 -32.98 1.82 22.38
CA ASP A 198 -33.32 3.17 22.84
C ASP A 198 -33.31 4.16 21.68
N ASP A 199 -32.22 4.17 20.87
CA ASP A 199 -32.03 5.11 19.77
C ASP A 199 -32.94 4.84 18.56
N LEU A 200 -33.15 3.57 18.18
CA LEU A 200 -33.85 3.18 16.95
C LEU A 200 -35.26 2.62 17.18
N GLY A 201 -35.57 2.25 18.41
CA GLY A 201 -36.90 1.73 18.77
C GLY A 201 -37.36 0.60 17.85
N ASN A 202 -38.53 0.77 17.22
CA ASN A 202 -39.09 -0.25 16.33
C ASN A 202 -38.22 -0.54 15.09
N GLU A 203 -37.39 0.38 14.64
CA GLU A 203 -36.48 0.16 13.49
C GLU A 203 -35.41 -0.86 13.86
N PHE A 204 -34.89 -0.83 15.09
CA PHE A 204 -33.98 -1.87 15.58
C PHE A 204 -34.64 -3.27 15.53
N LEU A 205 -35.85 -3.40 16.01
CA LEU A 205 -36.58 -4.68 16.05
C LEU A 205 -36.83 -5.25 14.65
N THR A 206 -37.02 -4.40 13.65
CA THR A 206 -37.30 -4.81 12.25
C THR A 206 -36.06 -4.97 11.40
N GLY A 207 -34.97 -4.28 11.73
CA GLY A 207 -33.74 -4.25 10.94
C GLY A 207 -32.89 -5.54 11.00
N GLY A 208 -33.15 -6.43 11.95
CA GLY A 208 -32.53 -7.75 12.09
C GLY A 208 -31.01 -7.73 12.29
N GLY A 209 -30.44 -6.63 12.82
CA GLY A 209 -29.06 -6.28 12.62
C GLY A 209 -28.10 -6.27 13.79
N ALA A 210 -28.40 -6.83 14.95
CA ALA A 210 -27.51 -6.79 16.12
C ALA A 210 -26.90 -8.16 16.44
N GLY A 211 -25.81 -8.20 17.16
CA GLY A 211 -25.11 -9.41 17.58
C GLY A 211 -23.59 -9.29 17.54
N VAL A 212 -22.92 -10.39 17.83
CA VAL A 212 -21.48 -10.55 17.63
C VAL A 212 -21.23 -11.13 16.24
N PHE A 213 -20.46 -10.42 15.41
CA PHE A 213 -20.10 -10.82 14.05
C PHE A 213 -18.59 -10.95 13.90
N ILE A 214 -18.16 -11.95 13.14
CA ILE A 214 -16.85 -12.01 12.52
C ILE A 214 -17.01 -11.64 11.05
N TYR A 215 -16.14 -10.81 10.55
CA TYR A 215 -16.06 -10.40 9.17
C TYR A 215 -14.71 -10.83 8.60
N GLU A 216 -14.74 -11.90 7.82
CA GLU A 216 -13.61 -12.42 7.06
C GLU A 216 -13.28 -11.46 5.91
N ASN A 217 -12.05 -11.02 5.81
CA ASN A 217 -11.57 -10.13 4.75
C ASN A 217 -11.23 -10.97 3.50
N GLN A 218 -11.91 -10.75 2.43
CA GLN A 218 -11.72 -11.45 1.16
C GLN A 218 -11.12 -10.48 0.12
N GLY A 219 -9.90 -10.01 0.38
CA GLY A 219 -9.21 -9.06 -0.47
C GLY A 219 -9.85 -7.66 -0.51
N GLY A 220 -10.16 -7.11 0.66
CA GLY A 220 -10.77 -5.79 0.86
C GLY A 220 -12.30 -5.80 0.82
N ARG A 221 -12.93 -6.98 0.76
CA ARG A 221 -14.36 -7.17 0.92
C ARG A 221 -14.64 -8.10 2.09
N PHE A 222 -15.42 -7.65 3.05
CA PHE A 222 -15.69 -8.35 4.28
C PHE A 222 -16.94 -9.25 4.16
N ALA A 223 -16.81 -10.52 4.52
CA ALA A 223 -17.89 -11.49 4.56
C ALA A 223 -18.31 -11.75 6.01
N GLY A 224 -19.48 -11.25 6.42
CA GLY A 224 -19.92 -11.32 7.81
C GLY A 224 -20.56 -12.64 8.19
N GLN A 225 -20.14 -13.25 9.30
CA GLN A 225 -20.73 -14.38 9.97
C GLN A 225 -21.25 -13.98 11.36
N LEU A 226 -22.52 -14.23 11.65
CA LEU A 226 -23.07 -14.05 12.99
C LEU A 226 -22.60 -15.18 13.90
N LEU A 227 -21.96 -14.87 15.03
CA LEU A 227 -21.60 -15.84 16.07
C LEU A 227 -22.71 -15.98 17.12
N LYS A 228 -23.20 -14.88 17.66
CA LYS A 228 -24.11 -14.90 18.82
C LYS A 228 -25.09 -13.72 18.81
N LYS A 229 -26.29 -13.97 19.36
CA LYS A 229 -27.29 -12.99 19.80
C LYS A 229 -27.88 -13.46 21.15
N PRO A 230 -28.28 -12.50 22.03
CA PRO A 230 -28.15 -11.06 22.00
C PRO A 230 -26.70 -10.61 22.23
N ALA A 231 -26.43 -9.29 22.10
CA ALA A 231 -25.16 -8.72 22.46
C ALA A 231 -25.34 -7.38 23.19
N GLN A 232 -24.50 -7.17 24.21
CA GLN A 232 -24.36 -5.91 24.95
C GLN A 232 -22.88 -5.57 25.01
N ALA A 233 -22.21 -5.68 23.83
CA ALA A 233 -20.77 -5.68 23.76
C ALA A 233 -20.18 -4.30 24.05
N MET A 234 -19.38 -4.20 25.10
CA MET A 234 -18.64 -3.01 25.52
C MET A 234 -17.16 -3.13 25.19
N ALA A 235 -16.60 -4.34 25.16
CA ALA A 235 -15.21 -4.60 24.87
C ALA A 235 -15.02 -5.94 24.14
N ILE A 236 -13.95 -6.06 23.35
CA ILE A 236 -13.56 -7.30 22.66
C ILE A 236 -12.06 -7.50 22.86
N ALA A 237 -11.66 -8.71 23.26
CA ALA A 237 -10.27 -9.11 23.41
C ALA A 237 -9.94 -10.32 22.53
N LEU A 238 -8.77 -10.30 21.91
CA LEU A 238 -8.19 -11.39 21.12
C LEU A 238 -6.88 -11.84 21.78
N PHE A 239 -6.87 -13.00 22.42
CA PHE A 239 -5.65 -13.58 23.02
C PHE A 239 -5.75 -15.10 23.07
N ASP A 240 -4.66 -15.79 23.33
CA ASP A 240 -4.57 -17.25 23.39
C ASP A 240 -5.06 -17.76 24.76
N ILE A 241 -6.31 -18.29 24.82
CA ILE A 241 -6.93 -18.80 26.04
C ILE A 241 -6.42 -20.22 26.38
N ASP A 242 -6.28 -21.09 25.38
CA ASP A 242 -6.00 -22.51 25.63
C ASP A 242 -4.52 -22.90 25.47
N GLY A 243 -3.68 -21.96 25.07
CA GLY A 243 -2.22 -22.14 24.95
C GLY A 243 -1.79 -22.82 23.65
N ASP A 244 -2.62 -22.79 22.62
CA ASP A 244 -2.35 -23.38 21.30
C ASP A 244 -1.61 -22.42 20.34
N GLN A 245 -1.41 -21.17 20.76
CA GLN A 245 -0.74 -20.08 20.07
C GLN A 245 -1.59 -19.46 18.92
N GLN A 246 -2.89 -19.76 18.88
CA GLN A 246 -3.85 -19.03 18.06
C GLN A 246 -4.56 -17.98 18.91
N ARG A 247 -5.18 -17.02 18.23
CA ARG A 247 -5.98 -16.00 18.93
C ARG A 247 -7.40 -16.51 19.11
N ASP A 248 -7.83 -16.54 20.36
CA ASP A 248 -9.19 -16.80 20.78
C ASP A 248 -9.94 -15.49 20.96
N LEU A 249 -11.26 -15.55 21.08
CA LEU A 249 -12.13 -14.38 21.15
C LEU A 249 -12.86 -14.33 22.49
N VAL A 250 -12.81 -13.17 23.16
CA VAL A 250 -13.66 -12.83 24.30
C VAL A 250 -14.44 -11.55 24.00
N VAL A 251 -15.74 -11.55 24.32
CA VAL A 251 -16.61 -10.36 24.20
C VAL A 251 -17.21 -10.08 25.56
N GLY A 252 -16.84 -8.94 26.12
CA GLY A 252 -17.37 -8.42 27.36
C GLY A 252 -18.73 -7.76 27.14
N ASN A 253 -19.75 -8.22 27.87
CA ASN A 253 -21.12 -7.74 27.75
C ASN A 253 -21.57 -7.02 29.01
N ASP A 254 -22.52 -6.12 28.84
CA ASP A 254 -23.19 -5.39 29.90
C ASP A 254 -24.51 -6.06 30.31
N PHE A 255 -25.00 -5.74 31.49
CA PHE A 255 -26.25 -6.24 32.08
C PHE A 255 -26.32 -7.78 32.23
N LEU A 256 -27.50 -8.35 32.04
CA LEU A 256 -27.80 -9.79 32.19
C LEU A 256 -27.31 -10.64 31.03
N VAL A 257 -26.54 -10.12 30.10
CA VAL A 257 -25.93 -10.88 29.03
C VAL A 257 -24.53 -11.31 29.48
N PRO A 258 -24.26 -12.61 29.67
CA PRO A 258 -22.95 -13.03 30.10
C PRO A 258 -21.86 -12.74 29.05
N ASP A 259 -20.63 -12.65 29.47
CA ASP A 259 -19.50 -12.57 28.57
C ASP A 259 -19.44 -13.81 27.70
N TYR A 260 -19.04 -13.61 26.44
CA TYR A 260 -18.88 -14.69 25.49
C TYR A 260 -17.42 -14.99 25.24
N ALA A 261 -17.08 -16.27 25.11
CA ALA A 261 -15.75 -16.70 24.72
C ALA A 261 -15.81 -17.80 23.66
N TRP A 262 -14.91 -17.77 22.71
CA TRP A 262 -14.73 -18.80 21.68
C TRP A 262 -13.26 -19.12 21.52
N LEU A 263 -12.97 -20.42 21.43
CA LEU A 263 -11.66 -20.92 21.03
C LEU A 263 -11.63 -21.12 19.53
N TRP A 264 -10.58 -20.68 18.90
CA TRP A 264 -10.35 -20.92 17.49
C TRP A 264 -9.92 -22.38 17.25
N ALA A 265 -10.37 -22.99 16.16
CA ALA A 265 -9.94 -24.32 15.73
C ALA A 265 -10.03 -24.40 14.21
N PRO A 266 -9.28 -25.28 13.54
CA PRO A 266 -9.34 -25.46 12.09
C PRO A 266 -10.73 -25.84 11.53
N THR A 267 -11.66 -26.21 12.41
CA THR A 267 -13.06 -26.52 12.08
C THR A 267 -14.00 -25.32 12.32
N GLY A 268 -13.50 -24.17 12.70
CA GLY A 268 -14.23 -22.94 13.05
C GLY A 268 -14.26 -22.68 14.56
N TRP A 269 -14.94 -21.62 14.95
CA TRP A 269 -15.03 -21.13 16.33
C TRP A 269 -15.85 -22.05 17.24
N ARG A 270 -15.29 -22.43 18.37
CA ARG A 270 -15.93 -23.28 19.37
C ARG A 270 -16.21 -22.49 20.64
N GLU A 271 -17.48 -22.29 20.97
CA GLU A 271 -17.92 -21.57 22.18
C GLU A 271 -17.36 -22.24 23.45
N THR A 272 -16.87 -21.43 24.37
CA THR A 272 -16.45 -21.79 25.72
C THR A 272 -16.94 -20.74 26.72
N ALA A 273 -16.67 -20.88 28.02
CA ALA A 273 -17.03 -19.88 29.03
C ALA A 273 -16.06 -19.97 30.22
N PHE A 274 -15.90 -18.86 30.92
CA PHE A 274 -15.25 -18.80 32.21
C PHE A 274 -16.23 -19.21 33.32
N GLU A 275 -15.72 -19.75 34.46
CA GLU A 275 -16.55 -20.13 35.62
C GLU A 275 -17.16 -18.91 36.32
N THR A 276 -16.43 -17.78 36.33
CA THR A 276 -16.85 -16.52 36.93
C THR A 276 -16.60 -15.42 35.92
N MET A 277 -17.50 -14.44 35.79
CA MET A 277 -17.35 -13.28 34.92
C MET A 277 -18.00 -12.05 35.58
N SER A 278 -17.66 -10.86 35.14
CA SER A 278 -18.30 -9.62 35.58
C SER A 278 -19.74 -9.54 35.11
N HIS A 279 -20.59 -8.84 35.86
CA HIS A 279 -22.00 -8.66 35.51
C HIS A 279 -22.16 -7.59 34.40
N SER A 280 -21.34 -6.57 34.47
CA SER A 280 -21.37 -5.46 33.51
C SER A 280 -19.93 -5.19 33.04
N THR A 281 -19.43 -6.05 32.16
CA THR A 281 -18.07 -5.92 31.64
C THR A 281 -17.90 -4.69 30.76
N MET A 282 -17.33 -3.60 31.34
CA MET A 282 -17.08 -2.36 30.62
C MET A 282 -15.81 -2.41 29.78
N SER A 283 -14.75 -3.05 30.26
CA SER A 283 -13.50 -3.16 29.55
C SER A 283 -12.84 -4.52 29.71
N LEU A 284 -12.03 -4.88 28.71
CA LEU A 284 -11.18 -6.07 28.73
C LEU A 284 -9.75 -5.71 28.39
N ASP A 285 -8.80 -6.17 29.21
CA ASP A 285 -7.38 -6.11 28.86
C ASP A 285 -6.65 -7.40 29.27
N ALA A 286 -5.75 -7.86 28.39
CA ALA A 286 -4.98 -9.08 28.61
C ALA A 286 -3.48 -8.76 28.70
N GLY A 287 -2.77 -9.39 29.65
CA GLY A 287 -1.34 -9.19 29.82
C GLY A 287 -0.69 -10.26 30.69
N ASP A 288 0.58 -10.53 30.48
CA ASP A 288 1.43 -11.42 31.29
C ASP A 288 1.86 -10.68 32.56
N ILE A 289 0.97 -10.63 33.58
CA ILE A 289 1.14 -9.82 34.79
C ILE A 289 2.06 -10.46 35.85
N ASP A 290 2.32 -11.73 35.73
CA ASP A 290 3.24 -12.43 36.64
C ASP A 290 4.49 -12.99 35.92
N ASN A 291 4.65 -12.67 34.65
CA ASN A 291 5.79 -13.00 33.79
C ASN A 291 6.02 -14.52 33.67
N ASP A 292 4.94 -15.32 33.65
CA ASP A 292 4.99 -16.76 33.44
C ASP A 292 4.89 -17.17 31.97
N GLY A 293 4.62 -16.21 31.07
CA GLY A 293 4.48 -16.35 29.62
C GLY A 293 3.06 -16.66 29.17
N ARG A 294 2.06 -16.60 30.04
CA ARG A 294 0.64 -16.65 29.75
C ARG A 294 0.00 -15.33 30.08
N PHE A 295 -1.06 -15.02 29.38
CA PHE A 295 -1.77 -13.77 29.63
C PHE A 295 -2.94 -14.00 30.57
N GLU A 296 -3.06 -13.15 31.58
CA GLU A 296 -4.26 -12.97 32.37
C GLU A 296 -5.20 -12.01 31.67
N LEU A 297 -6.52 -12.21 31.84
CA LEU A 297 -7.55 -11.30 31.34
C LEU A 297 -8.24 -10.58 32.51
N PHE A 298 -8.19 -9.24 32.46
CA PHE A 298 -8.88 -8.40 33.43
C PHE A 298 -10.15 -7.79 32.82
N SER A 299 -11.25 -7.90 33.51
CA SER A 299 -12.52 -7.26 33.20
C SER A 299 -12.95 -6.31 34.31
N THR A 300 -13.38 -5.11 33.92
CA THR A 300 -13.89 -4.12 34.88
C THR A 300 -15.40 -4.20 35.04
N ASP A 301 -15.86 -3.90 36.23
CA ASP A 301 -17.26 -3.75 36.61
C ASP A 301 -17.42 -2.56 37.56
N MET A 302 -18.57 -2.44 38.18
CA MET A 302 -18.95 -1.38 39.11
C MET A 302 -18.90 -1.90 40.55
N MET A 303 -17.78 -1.59 41.25
CA MET A 303 -17.63 -1.95 42.65
C MET A 303 -16.90 -0.83 43.42
N PRO A 304 -17.48 -0.26 44.50
CA PRO A 304 -16.84 0.79 45.24
C PRO A 304 -15.49 0.36 45.83
N TYR A 305 -14.45 1.13 45.62
CA TYR A 305 -13.10 0.89 46.17
C TYR A 305 -12.93 1.50 47.60
N ALA A 306 -13.82 2.38 48.02
CA ALA A 306 -13.78 3.06 49.31
C ALA A 306 -14.97 2.67 50.18
N ASP A 307 -14.76 2.55 51.47
CA ASP A 307 -15.74 2.17 52.47
C ASP A 307 -16.09 3.29 53.48
N ASP A 308 -15.68 4.51 53.19
CA ASP A 308 -16.03 5.65 53.99
C ASP A 308 -17.51 6.04 53.87
N PRO A 309 -18.08 6.75 54.87
CA PRO A 309 -19.52 7.01 54.89
C PRO A 309 -20.07 7.80 53.71
N ALA A 310 -19.25 8.59 53.02
CA ALA A 310 -19.67 9.36 51.85
C ALA A 310 -19.74 8.46 50.61
N ALA A 311 -18.73 7.61 50.40
CA ALA A 311 -18.72 6.59 49.35
C ALA A 311 -19.91 5.62 49.50
N VAL A 312 -20.14 5.09 50.72
CA VAL A 312 -21.28 4.22 51.02
C VAL A 312 -22.62 4.90 50.69
N ALA A 313 -22.84 6.17 51.13
CA ALA A 313 -24.07 6.91 50.86
C ALA A 313 -24.29 7.18 49.37
N ALA A 314 -23.21 7.36 48.59
CA ALA A 314 -23.30 7.53 47.15
C ALA A 314 -23.67 6.22 46.41
N TRP A 315 -23.11 5.11 46.84
CA TRP A 315 -23.25 3.82 46.21
C TRP A 315 -24.48 3.00 46.62
N GLU A 316 -24.95 3.15 47.90
CA GLU A 316 -26.08 2.35 48.44
C GLU A 316 -27.35 2.39 47.57
N PRO A 317 -27.83 3.58 47.06
CA PRO A 317 -28.98 3.60 46.16
C PRO A 317 -28.73 2.95 44.81
N ILE A 318 -27.49 3.02 44.31
CA ILE A 318 -27.10 2.38 43.05
C ILE A 318 -27.18 0.86 43.19
N MET A 319 -26.50 0.33 44.21
CA MET A 319 -26.46 -1.12 44.46
C MET A 319 -27.85 -1.67 44.80
N ALA A 320 -28.67 -0.93 45.48
CA ALA A 320 -30.05 -1.34 45.81
C ALA A 320 -30.98 -1.38 44.59
N GLY A 321 -30.62 -0.68 43.49
CA GLY A 321 -31.35 -0.66 42.22
C GLY A 321 -30.99 -1.82 41.30
N MET A 322 -29.90 -2.52 41.57
CA MET A 322 -29.44 -3.63 40.79
C MET A 322 -30.15 -4.95 41.16
N ALA A 323 -30.42 -5.80 40.19
CA ALA A 323 -31.05 -7.08 40.43
C ALA A 323 -30.08 -8.08 41.09
N ASP A 324 -30.55 -8.84 42.07
CA ASP A 324 -29.75 -9.95 42.61
C ASP A 324 -29.45 -10.97 41.52
N PRO A 325 -28.22 -11.48 41.43
CA PRO A 325 -27.84 -12.50 40.46
C PRO A 325 -28.67 -13.79 40.68
N LEU A 326 -28.97 -14.50 39.60
CA LEU A 326 -29.65 -15.79 39.68
C LEU A 326 -28.70 -16.84 40.35
N PRO A 327 -29.23 -17.83 41.08
CA PRO A 327 -28.39 -18.78 41.84
C PRO A 327 -27.39 -19.60 41.04
N GLU A 328 -27.53 -19.69 39.74
CA GLU A 328 -26.60 -20.41 38.84
C GLU A 328 -25.93 -19.44 37.84
N ASP A 329 -26.03 -18.12 38.09
CA ASP A 329 -25.42 -17.08 37.25
C ASP A 329 -23.91 -17.02 37.52
N PRO A 330 -23.03 -17.13 36.49
CA PRO A 330 -21.59 -16.97 36.65
C PRO A 330 -21.16 -15.51 36.85
N GLN A 331 -22.07 -14.54 36.71
CA GLN A 331 -21.78 -13.13 36.79
C GLN A 331 -21.71 -12.63 38.24
N ILE A 332 -20.68 -11.84 38.54
CA ILE A 332 -20.52 -11.18 39.84
C ILE A 332 -20.40 -9.67 39.66
N MET A 333 -20.93 -8.90 40.62
CA MET A 333 -20.84 -7.44 40.67
C MET A 333 -19.49 -7.01 41.21
N ALA A 334 -18.41 -7.31 40.49
CA ALA A 334 -17.03 -6.95 40.83
C ALA A 334 -16.15 -7.10 39.59
N ASN A 335 -14.98 -6.47 39.61
CA ASN A 335 -13.96 -6.76 38.64
C ASN A 335 -13.53 -8.24 38.72
N VAL A 336 -13.22 -8.83 37.58
CA VAL A 336 -12.73 -10.21 37.48
C VAL A 336 -11.36 -10.26 36.84
N LEU A 337 -10.47 -11.04 37.41
CA LEU A 337 -9.14 -11.31 36.85
C LEU A 337 -9.01 -12.81 36.58
N GLN A 338 -9.18 -13.18 35.33
CA GLN A 338 -8.97 -14.55 34.87
C GLN A 338 -7.48 -14.88 34.90
N ALA A 339 -7.03 -15.71 35.84
CA ALA A 339 -5.64 -16.13 35.94
C ALA A 339 -5.52 -17.65 35.78
N TRP A 340 -4.47 -18.09 35.10
CA TRP A 340 -4.27 -19.52 34.86
C TRP A 340 -3.89 -20.29 36.13
N SER A 341 -4.68 -21.28 36.49
CA SER A 341 -4.46 -22.09 37.71
C SER A 341 -4.06 -23.56 37.43
N GLY A 342 -3.45 -23.80 36.26
CA GLY A 342 -3.00 -25.14 35.87
C GLY A 342 -4.14 -26.06 35.41
N VAL A 343 -4.37 -27.19 36.06
CA VAL A 343 -5.36 -28.21 35.63
C VAL A 343 -6.80 -27.66 35.63
N ALA A 344 -7.10 -26.66 36.45
CA ALA A 344 -8.42 -26.06 36.55
C ALA A 344 -8.71 -24.99 35.44
N GLY A 345 -7.71 -24.62 34.65
CA GLY A 345 -7.84 -23.57 33.65
C GLY A 345 -7.82 -22.18 34.26
N TYR A 346 -8.45 -21.23 33.59
CA TYR A 346 -8.63 -19.85 34.10
C TYR A 346 -9.64 -19.82 35.24
N GLN A 347 -9.29 -19.08 36.30
CA GLN A 347 -10.12 -18.86 37.48
C GLN A 347 -10.01 -17.40 37.91
N ASP A 348 -11.06 -16.86 38.53
CA ASP A 348 -11.03 -15.52 39.07
C ASP A 348 -10.06 -15.41 40.24
N ALA A 349 -9.13 -14.48 40.09
CA ALA A 349 -8.10 -14.15 41.10
C ALA A 349 -8.16 -12.67 41.52
N ALA A 350 -9.17 -11.88 41.13
CA ALA A 350 -9.23 -10.44 41.37
C ALA A 350 -9.09 -10.09 42.85
N ARG A 351 -9.92 -10.70 43.69
CA ARG A 351 -9.93 -10.42 45.13
C ARG A 351 -8.64 -10.79 45.84
N PRO A 352 -8.06 -11.99 45.70
CA PRO A 352 -6.78 -12.31 46.33
C PRO A 352 -5.62 -11.46 45.80
N ARG A 353 -5.71 -10.94 44.54
CA ARG A 353 -4.67 -10.10 43.93
C ARG A 353 -4.90 -8.59 44.17
N GLY A 354 -6.04 -8.18 44.80
CA GLY A 354 -6.32 -6.83 45.24
C GLY A 354 -6.84 -5.88 44.15
N VAL A 355 -7.59 -6.41 43.15
CA VAL A 355 -8.13 -5.66 42.04
C VAL A 355 -9.64 -5.87 41.83
N ASP A 356 -10.34 -6.46 42.79
CA ASP A 356 -11.77 -6.78 42.71
C ASP A 356 -12.70 -5.55 42.78
N ALA A 357 -12.19 -4.40 43.25
CA ALA A 357 -12.95 -3.18 43.42
C ALA A 357 -12.12 -1.95 43.07
N THR A 358 -12.51 -1.22 42.03
CA THR A 358 -11.81 -0.02 41.53
C THR A 358 -12.72 1.19 41.27
N GLY A 359 -14.02 1.11 41.62
CA GLY A 359 -15.03 2.14 41.40
C GLY A 359 -15.97 1.79 40.23
N TRP A 360 -16.65 2.81 39.69
CA TRP A 360 -17.35 2.67 38.43
C TRP A 360 -16.34 2.79 37.28
N SER A 361 -15.73 1.67 36.94
CA SER A 361 -14.56 1.62 36.06
C SER A 361 -14.94 1.40 34.62
N TRP A 362 -14.72 2.41 33.77
CA TRP A 362 -14.99 2.34 32.34
C TRP A 362 -13.87 1.68 31.54
N SER A 363 -12.63 2.08 31.77
CA SER A 363 -11.49 1.50 31.08
C SER A 363 -10.42 1.09 32.07
N ALA A 364 -9.79 -0.03 31.80
CA ALA A 364 -8.60 -0.48 32.54
C ALA A 364 -7.55 -0.98 31.55
N LYS A 365 -6.27 -0.68 31.83
CA LYS A 365 -5.17 -1.16 31.02
C LYS A 365 -3.98 -1.56 31.88
N PHE A 366 -3.31 -2.61 31.43
CA PHE A 366 -2.01 -3.02 31.93
C PHE A 366 -0.89 -2.24 31.23
N GLY A 367 0.07 -1.73 31.99
CA GLY A 367 1.27 -1.04 31.52
C GLY A 367 2.36 -1.08 32.57
N ASP A 368 3.62 -1.19 32.17
CA ASP A 368 4.76 -1.11 33.11
C ASP A 368 5.07 0.38 33.34
N LEU A 369 4.35 0.98 34.29
CA LEU A 369 4.31 2.43 34.52
C LEU A 369 5.54 2.95 35.25
N ASP A 370 6.19 2.12 36.08
CA ASP A 370 7.40 2.51 36.83
C ASP A 370 8.67 1.81 36.32
N GLN A 371 8.60 1.18 35.15
CA GLN A 371 9.71 0.54 34.43
C GLN A 371 10.44 -0.52 35.28
N ASP A 372 9.71 -1.27 36.11
CA ASP A 372 10.25 -2.34 36.90
C ASP A 372 10.15 -3.76 36.30
N GLY A 373 9.59 -3.84 35.07
CA GLY A 373 9.40 -5.07 34.30
C GLY A 373 8.10 -5.81 34.62
N LEU A 374 7.26 -5.27 35.51
CA LEU A 374 5.96 -5.81 35.86
C LEU A 374 4.85 -4.92 35.27
N LEU A 375 3.79 -5.54 34.79
CA LEU A 375 2.62 -4.78 34.32
C LEU A 375 1.80 -4.28 35.52
N ASP A 376 1.71 -2.97 35.67
CA ASP A 376 0.81 -2.30 36.59
C ASP A 376 -0.60 -2.18 35.99
N LEU A 377 -1.58 -1.76 36.77
CA LEU A 377 -2.95 -1.57 36.34
C LEU A 377 -3.40 -0.12 36.59
N TYR A 378 -3.95 0.51 35.56
CA TYR A 378 -4.61 1.79 35.71
C TYR A 378 -6.06 1.71 35.24
N THR A 379 -7.00 2.28 36.07
CA THR A 379 -8.43 2.30 35.76
C THR A 379 -8.94 3.74 35.79
N VAL A 380 -9.90 4.05 34.89
CA VAL A 380 -10.56 5.36 34.83
C VAL A 380 -12.01 5.24 35.23
N ASN A 381 -12.48 6.17 36.05
CA ASN A 381 -13.69 6.08 36.85
C ASN A 381 -14.65 7.26 36.65
N GLY A 382 -15.85 7.08 37.18
CA GLY A 382 -16.88 8.12 37.30
C GLY A 382 -18.09 7.87 36.41
N MET A 383 -19.26 8.26 36.89
CA MET A 383 -20.52 8.10 36.15
C MET A 383 -21.34 9.38 36.21
N ALA A 384 -22.01 9.71 35.12
CA ALA A 384 -22.96 10.79 35.03
C ALA A 384 -24.22 10.29 34.33
N GLU A 385 -25.38 10.38 35.00
CA GLU A 385 -26.67 10.00 34.41
C GLU A 385 -27.80 10.61 35.25
N ALA A 386 -28.73 11.27 34.55
CA ALA A 386 -29.73 12.11 35.18
C ALA A 386 -30.76 11.38 36.08
N THR A 387 -31.10 10.14 35.74
CA THR A 387 -32.14 9.36 36.41
C THR A 387 -31.58 8.50 37.53
N MET A 388 -30.61 7.68 37.25
CA MET A 388 -29.96 6.74 38.17
C MET A 388 -29.27 7.47 39.32
N LEU A 389 -28.61 8.58 39.01
CA LEU A 389 -27.84 9.38 39.96
C LEU A 389 -28.60 10.61 40.44
N ALA A 390 -29.94 10.61 40.38
CA ALA A 390 -30.78 11.73 40.84
C ALA A 390 -30.57 12.12 42.34
N HIS A 391 -30.00 11.22 43.12
CA HIS A 391 -29.68 11.46 44.54
C HIS A 391 -28.34 12.18 44.76
N LEU A 392 -27.50 12.29 43.71
CA LEU A 392 -26.17 12.93 43.81
C LEU A 392 -26.17 14.35 43.23
N PRO A 393 -25.25 15.24 43.70
CA PRO A 393 -25.06 16.55 43.09
C PRO A 393 -24.73 16.45 41.63
N ASN A 394 -25.31 17.30 40.80
CA ASN A 394 -25.14 17.34 39.35
C ASN A 394 -25.48 16.04 38.63
N HIS A 395 -26.09 15.06 39.32
CA HIS A 395 -26.34 13.72 38.80
C HIS A 395 -25.03 13.00 38.39
N GLU A 396 -24.00 13.15 39.21
CA GLU A 396 -22.66 12.60 38.92
C GLU A 396 -22.14 11.83 40.14
N LEU A 397 -21.64 10.61 39.88
CA LEU A 397 -20.79 9.87 40.80
C LEU A 397 -19.33 10.25 40.47
N VAL A 398 -18.79 11.16 41.30
CA VAL A 398 -17.41 11.62 41.14
C VAL A 398 -16.48 10.70 41.88
N GLU A 399 -15.63 9.99 41.19
CA GLU A 399 -14.63 9.08 41.74
C GLU A 399 -13.25 9.36 41.15
N GLU A 400 -12.21 9.11 41.93
CA GLU A 400 -10.84 9.19 41.46
C GLU A 400 -10.48 7.94 40.62
N ASN A 401 -9.74 8.13 39.53
CA ASN A 401 -9.06 7.05 38.82
C ASN A 401 -8.12 6.29 39.76
N GLN A 402 -7.91 4.99 39.52
CA GLN A 402 -7.08 4.16 40.41
C GLN A 402 -5.83 3.67 39.66
N ALA A 403 -4.66 3.97 40.24
CA ALA A 403 -3.38 3.37 39.85
C ALA A 403 -3.01 2.27 40.84
N LEU A 404 -2.76 1.08 40.37
CA LEU A 404 -2.48 -0.11 41.16
C LEU A 404 -1.14 -0.69 40.73
N ARG A 405 -0.13 -0.55 41.58
CA ARG A 405 1.21 -1.07 41.31
C ARG A 405 1.27 -2.57 41.53
N ASN A 406 1.86 -3.28 40.56
CA ASN A 406 2.19 -4.70 40.68
C ASN A 406 3.43 -4.89 41.55
N LEU A 407 3.33 -5.73 42.56
CA LEU A 407 4.41 -6.05 43.49
C LEU A 407 5.13 -7.37 43.17
N GLY A 408 4.82 -7.95 42.01
CA GLY A 408 5.30 -9.26 41.58
C GLY A 408 4.28 -10.38 41.80
N GLY A 409 4.28 -11.35 40.86
CA GLY A 409 3.31 -12.45 40.83
C GLY A 409 1.86 -12.02 40.63
N GLY A 410 1.63 -10.85 39.99
CA GLY A 410 0.31 -10.30 39.74
C GLY A 410 -0.45 -9.85 40.99
N TYR A 411 0.23 -9.46 42.06
CA TYR A 411 -0.36 -8.86 43.27
C TYR A 411 -0.28 -7.35 43.23
N PHE A 412 -1.40 -6.67 43.35
CA PHE A 412 -1.49 -5.24 43.19
C PHE A 412 -1.76 -4.48 44.49
N ARG A 413 -1.29 -3.23 44.55
CA ARG A 413 -1.65 -2.27 45.58
C ARG A 413 -1.81 -0.87 45.03
N PRO A 414 -2.73 -0.06 45.63
CA PRO A 414 -2.88 1.34 45.24
C PRO A 414 -1.57 2.12 45.30
N ALA A 415 -1.32 2.96 44.29
CA ALA A 415 -0.14 3.82 44.16
C ALA A 415 -0.47 5.31 44.16
N PRO A 416 -1.03 5.88 45.25
CA PRO A 416 -1.46 7.29 45.29
C PRO A 416 -0.29 8.26 45.14
N SER A 417 0.94 7.86 45.42
CA SER A 417 2.13 8.68 45.20
C SER A 417 2.40 8.99 43.74
N TRP A 418 1.81 8.24 42.80
CA TRP A 418 1.95 8.50 41.36
C TRP A 418 1.11 9.66 40.88
N GLN A 419 0.17 10.17 41.67
CA GLN A 419 -0.69 11.32 41.37
C GLN A 419 -1.57 11.14 40.11
N LEU A 420 -2.04 9.92 39.93
CA LEU A 420 -2.95 9.53 38.81
C LEU A 420 -4.44 9.57 39.23
N GLY A 421 -4.77 10.02 40.46
CA GLY A 421 -6.13 10.07 41.01
C GLY A 421 -6.96 11.23 40.46
N ALA A 422 -7.12 11.38 39.16
CA ALA A 422 -8.00 12.36 38.55
C ALA A 422 -9.47 11.95 38.67
N SER A 423 -10.41 12.93 38.76
CA SER A 423 -11.85 12.70 38.91
C SER A 423 -12.68 13.35 37.81
N ALA A 424 -12.17 13.37 36.60
CA ALA A 424 -12.76 14.07 35.45
C ALA A 424 -13.79 13.24 34.64
N GLY A 425 -14.21 12.08 35.13
CA GLY A 425 -15.20 11.22 34.46
C GLY A 425 -14.60 10.53 33.21
N GLY A 426 -13.52 9.78 33.39
CA GLY A 426 -12.80 9.08 32.33
C GLY A 426 -13.62 8.02 31.60
N ARG A 427 -13.37 7.85 30.31
CA ARG A 427 -14.00 6.83 29.46
C ARG A 427 -12.91 6.02 28.73
N GLY A 428 -12.64 6.32 27.47
CA GLY A 428 -11.57 5.70 26.74
C GLY A 428 -10.18 6.09 27.27
N MET A 429 -9.22 5.17 27.21
CA MET A 429 -7.86 5.37 27.66
C MET A 429 -6.89 4.63 26.74
N SER A 430 -5.71 5.23 26.48
CA SER A 430 -4.59 4.57 25.80
C SER A 430 -3.27 4.94 26.49
N MET A 431 -2.26 4.07 26.30
CA MET A 431 -0.93 4.25 26.87
C MET A 431 0.13 4.16 25.77
N ALA A 432 1.06 5.11 25.74
CA ALA A 432 2.19 5.13 24.81
C ALA A 432 3.29 6.05 25.30
N ASP A 433 4.50 5.93 24.76
CA ASP A 433 5.61 6.87 24.94
C ASP A 433 5.39 8.06 23.99
N LEU A 434 4.79 9.15 24.46
CA LEU A 434 4.39 10.29 23.62
C LEU A 434 5.47 11.39 23.52
N ASP A 435 6.46 11.41 24.39
CA ASP A 435 7.56 12.38 24.31
C ASP A 435 8.89 11.77 23.83
N GLY A 436 8.92 10.46 23.65
CA GLY A 436 10.04 9.71 23.08
C GLY A 436 11.13 9.40 24.09
N ASP A 437 10.85 9.47 25.40
CA ASP A 437 11.85 9.25 26.46
C ASP A 437 11.86 7.80 26.99
N GLY A 438 10.87 7.02 26.59
CA GLY A 438 10.83 5.58 26.80
C GLY A 438 10.00 5.14 27.98
N ASP A 439 9.28 6.01 28.64
CA ASP A 439 8.30 5.59 29.64
C ASP A 439 6.85 5.72 29.08
N LEU A 440 5.86 5.17 29.76
CA LEU A 440 4.48 5.19 29.30
C LEU A 440 3.74 6.40 29.84
N ASP A 441 3.32 7.26 28.95
CA ASP A 441 2.30 8.28 29.21
C ASP A 441 0.89 7.69 29.08
N ILE A 442 -0.10 8.36 29.68
CA ILE A 442 -1.49 7.91 29.66
C ILE A 442 -2.39 9.01 29.09
N VAL A 443 -3.19 8.68 28.09
CA VAL A 443 -4.21 9.57 27.54
C VAL A 443 -5.60 9.10 27.95
N VAL A 444 -6.40 10.00 28.53
CA VAL A 444 -7.79 9.71 28.95
C VAL A 444 -8.75 10.63 28.22
N ASN A 445 -9.73 10.05 27.55
CA ASN A 445 -10.86 10.80 26.97
C ASN A 445 -11.97 10.93 28.02
N ASN A 446 -12.17 12.14 28.50
CA ASN A 446 -13.11 12.46 29.55
C ASN A 446 -14.48 12.91 29.01
N LEU A 447 -15.56 12.48 29.66
CA LEU A 447 -16.92 12.94 29.35
C LEU A 447 -17.17 14.32 29.98
N ARG A 448 -17.59 15.28 29.17
CA ARG A 448 -17.94 16.66 29.57
C ARG A 448 -16.83 17.50 30.20
N SER A 449 -15.62 17.02 30.19
CA SER A 449 -14.41 17.75 30.60
C SER A 449 -13.29 17.53 29.58
N SER A 450 -12.22 18.35 29.70
CA SER A 450 -11.06 18.21 28.82
C SER A 450 -10.49 16.79 28.88
N ALA A 451 -10.14 16.23 27.74
CA ALA A 451 -9.28 15.05 27.71
C ALA A 451 -7.96 15.37 28.40
N GLN A 452 -7.34 14.37 29.03
CA GLN A 452 -6.13 14.56 29.82
C GLN A 452 -5.01 13.65 29.33
N LEU A 453 -3.82 14.20 29.31
CA LEU A 453 -2.56 13.48 29.18
C LEU A 453 -1.89 13.48 30.54
N PHE A 454 -1.48 12.33 31.05
CA PHE A 454 -0.64 12.17 32.21
C PHE A 454 0.77 11.81 31.74
N GLU A 455 1.64 12.82 31.74
CA GLU A 455 3.07 12.66 31.43
C GLU A 455 3.76 11.92 32.58
N ASN A 456 4.47 10.84 32.24
CA ASN A 456 5.20 10.07 33.22
C ASN A 456 6.51 10.76 33.60
N ARG A 457 6.68 11.10 34.84
CA ARG A 457 7.93 11.64 35.39
C ARG A 457 8.42 10.83 36.60
N LEU A 458 8.10 9.54 36.63
CA LEU A 458 8.55 8.62 37.68
C LEU A 458 10.05 8.36 37.58
N CYS A 459 10.58 8.21 36.37
CA CYS A 459 11.97 7.92 36.06
C CYS A 459 12.48 6.65 36.81
N GLY A 460 11.67 5.59 36.81
CA GLY A 460 11.90 4.41 37.65
C GLY A 460 13.01 3.49 37.14
N GLY A 461 13.20 3.40 35.82
CA GLY A 461 14.10 2.43 35.22
C GLY A 461 14.62 2.87 33.85
N ALA A 462 14.82 1.89 32.97
CA ALA A 462 15.09 2.05 31.55
C ALA A 462 14.01 1.32 30.79
N SER A 463 13.99 1.45 29.48
CA SER A 463 13.01 0.77 28.65
C SER A 463 13.61 0.24 27.35
N LEU A 464 12.83 -0.59 26.68
CA LEU A 464 13.03 -0.99 25.31
C LEU A 464 11.69 -0.85 24.58
N LEU A 465 11.67 -0.06 23.51
CA LEU A 465 10.51 0.02 22.63
C LEU A 465 10.73 -0.90 21.43
N VAL A 466 9.68 -1.53 20.96
CA VAL A 466 9.77 -2.47 19.82
C VAL A 466 8.67 -2.19 18.81
N ASP A 467 9.07 -1.85 17.58
CA ASP A 467 8.19 -1.76 16.42
C ASP A 467 8.38 -2.99 15.54
N LEU A 468 7.28 -3.60 15.14
CA LEU A 468 7.28 -4.68 14.15
C LEU A 468 6.74 -4.16 12.83
N ALA A 469 7.42 -4.54 11.74
CA ALA A 469 6.96 -4.27 10.39
C ALA A 469 7.06 -5.54 9.53
N TRP A 470 6.02 -5.81 8.76
CA TRP A 470 5.99 -6.90 7.79
C TRP A 470 5.48 -6.40 6.43
N PRO A 471 6.30 -5.60 5.69
CA PRO A 471 5.87 -4.92 4.47
C PRO A 471 5.40 -5.85 3.34
N ASP A 472 5.79 -7.12 3.39
CA ASP A 472 5.42 -8.12 2.37
C ASP A 472 4.17 -8.94 2.77
N SER A 473 3.46 -8.54 3.84
CA SER A 473 2.24 -9.16 4.34
C SER A 473 1.08 -8.16 4.27
N PRO A 474 -0.16 -8.61 4.05
CA PRO A 474 -1.34 -7.76 4.27
C PRO A 474 -1.45 -7.24 5.71
N ASN A 475 -0.87 -7.96 6.67
CA ASN A 475 -0.74 -7.54 8.07
C ASN A 475 0.60 -6.81 8.28
N THR A 476 0.69 -5.58 7.78
CA THR A 476 1.94 -4.81 7.69
C THR A 476 2.57 -4.46 9.03
N ARG A 477 1.75 -4.38 10.10
CA ARG A 477 2.18 -4.08 11.47
C ARG A 477 2.27 -5.33 12.35
N ALA A 478 2.15 -6.51 11.76
CA ALA A 478 2.27 -7.81 12.45
C ALA A 478 1.30 -7.96 13.63
N LEU A 479 0.04 -7.49 13.50
CA LEU A 479 -0.98 -7.71 14.53
C LEU A 479 -1.10 -9.21 14.85
N GLY A 480 -1.17 -9.54 16.12
CA GLY A 480 -1.15 -10.91 16.59
C GLY A 480 0.26 -11.49 16.85
N ALA A 481 1.33 -10.76 16.54
CA ALA A 481 2.67 -11.15 16.93
C ALA A 481 2.84 -11.10 18.45
N THR A 482 3.65 -12.04 18.98
CA THR A 482 4.07 -12.03 20.38
C THR A 482 5.57 -11.77 20.45
N VAL A 483 5.98 -10.88 21.34
CA VAL A 483 7.39 -10.52 21.56
C VAL A 483 7.77 -10.84 22.99
N SER A 484 8.76 -11.69 23.17
CA SER A 484 9.33 -12.01 24.48
C SER A 484 10.74 -11.43 24.61
N LEU A 485 10.92 -10.49 25.52
CA LEU A 485 12.20 -9.93 25.89
C LEU A 485 12.87 -10.81 26.95
N LYS A 486 13.97 -11.44 26.60
CA LYS A 486 14.78 -12.26 27.51
C LYS A 486 15.77 -11.36 28.23
N THR A 487 15.72 -11.33 29.56
CA THR A 487 16.61 -10.49 30.39
C THR A 487 17.28 -11.30 31.50
N SER A 488 18.23 -10.68 32.20
CA SER A 488 18.82 -11.26 33.41
C SER A 488 17.87 -11.27 34.62
N ALA A 489 16.75 -10.58 34.57
CA ALA A 489 15.75 -10.51 35.64
C ALA A 489 14.51 -11.40 35.38
N GLY A 490 14.37 -11.94 34.19
CA GLY A 490 13.24 -12.75 33.75
C GLY A 490 12.90 -12.48 32.28
N ASP A 491 11.87 -13.16 31.84
CA ASP A 491 11.32 -13.01 30.50
C ASP A 491 10.07 -12.13 30.58
N PHE A 492 9.94 -11.14 29.69
CA PHE A 492 8.79 -10.22 29.64
C PHE A 492 8.10 -10.43 28.30
N THR A 493 6.79 -10.71 28.30
CA THR A 493 6.05 -11.01 27.09
C THR A 493 4.97 -9.96 26.83
N ARG A 494 4.89 -9.48 25.58
CA ARG A 494 3.90 -8.52 25.09
C ARG A 494 3.39 -8.98 23.73
N ASP A 495 2.22 -8.53 23.34
CA ASP A 495 1.66 -8.82 22.02
C ASP A 495 1.23 -7.56 21.26
N VAL A 496 1.29 -7.62 19.93
CA VAL A 496 0.80 -6.55 19.06
C VAL A 496 -0.70 -6.75 18.83
N ARG A 497 -1.50 -5.78 19.21
CA ARG A 497 -2.96 -5.81 19.12
C ARG A 497 -3.54 -4.47 18.65
N SER A 498 -4.78 -4.47 18.18
CA SER A 498 -5.44 -3.27 17.65
C SER A 498 -6.09 -2.41 18.72
N GLY A 499 -6.38 -2.98 19.90
CA GLY A 499 -7.02 -2.27 20.98
C GLY A 499 -7.30 -3.15 22.18
N SER A 500 -7.50 -2.49 23.31
CA SER A 500 -7.86 -3.06 24.61
C SER A 500 -8.60 -2.01 25.46
N GLY A 501 -9.00 -2.39 26.65
CA GLY A 501 -9.75 -1.52 27.53
C GLY A 501 -11.16 -1.24 27.03
N TYR A 502 -11.61 -0.01 27.19
CA TYR A 502 -12.94 0.43 26.77
C TYR A 502 -12.86 1.27 25.51
N LEU A 503 -13.42 0.79 24.40
CA LEU A 503 -13.58 1.49 23.12
C LEU A 503 -12.31 2.14 22.56
N SER A 504 -11.13 1.66 22.94
CA SER A 504 -9.86 2.34 22.68
C SER A 504 -8.89 1.50 21.86
N GLY A 505 -8.09 2.16 21.02
CA GLY A 505 -7.02 1.57 20.25
C GLY A 505 -5.69 1.61 20.97
N ASP A 506 -4.88 0.57 20.77
CA ASP A 506 -3.51 0.49 21.27
C ASP A 506 -2.51 0.91 20.20
N SER A 507 -1.38 1.46 20.61
CA SER A 507 -0.24 1.63 19.73
C SER A 507 0.31 0.27 19.30
N PRO A 508 0.69 0.07 18.02
CA PRO A 508 1.40 -1.11 17.60
C PRO A 508 2.84 -1.19 18.16
N ARG A 509 3.34 -0.11 18.76
CA ARG A 509 4.65 -0.04 19.41
C ARG A 509 4.60 -0.66 20.81
N LEU A 510 5.39 -1.70 21.04
CA LEU A 510 5.45 -2.41 22.30
C LEU A 510 6.44 -1.74 23.27
N HIS A 511 6.05 -1.64 24.53
CA HIS A 511 6.87 -1.13 25.61
C HIS A 511 7.30 -2.24 26.57
N PHE A 512 8.57 -2.24 26.92
CA PHE A 512 9.18 -3.10 27.93
C PHE A 512 9.97 -2.24 28.92
N GLY A 513 9.47 -2.07 30.14
CA GLY A 513 10.26 -1.49 31.23
C GLY A 513 11.37 -2.46 31.66
N LEU A 514 12.47 -1.91 32.09
CA LEU A 514 13.67 -2.64 32.49
C LEU A 514 14.09 -2.20 33.89
N PRO A 515 13.97 -3.08 34.90
CA PRO A 515 14.49 -2.75 36.23
C PRO A 515 16.00 -2.46 36.17
N ALA A 516 16.47 -1.56 36.99
CA ALA A 516 17.83 -1.00 36.96
C ALA A 516 18.97 -2.07 36.94
N VAL A 517 18.70 -3.28 37.41
CA VAL A 517 19.64 -4.39 37.42
C VAL A 517 19.50 -5.33 36.23
N ALA A 518 18.42 -5.21 35.46
CA ALA A 518 18.14 -6.06 34.29
C ALA A 518 19.03 -5.73 33.11
N ARG A 519 19.52 -6.77 32.45
CA ARG A 519 20.24 -6.63 31.17
C ARG A 519 19.46 -7.38 30.09
N PRO A 520 19.04 -6.69 29.03
CA PRO A 520 18.39 -7.37 27.91
C PRO A 520 19.41 -8.28 27.21
N HIS A 521 18.98 -9.49 26.86
CA HIS A 521 19.80 -10.48 26.15
C HIS A 521 19.39 -10.64 24.70
N SER A 522 18.09 -10.89 24.47
CA SER A 522 17.53 -11.07 23.13
C SER A 522 16.02 -10.82 23.14
N LEU A 523 15.49 -10.42 21.98
CA LEU A 523 14.06 -10.48 21.69
C LEU A 523 13.77 -11.74 20.88
N GLU A 524 12.78 -12.48 21.30
CA GLU A 524 12.13 -13.52 20.51
C GLU A 524 10.84 -12.92 19.95
N VAL A 525 10.76 -12.81 18.62
CA VAL A 525 9.57 -12.33 17.91
C VAL A 525 8.90 -13.52 17.27
N ARG A 526 7.71 -13.86 17.73
CA ARG A 526 6.83 -14.86 17.12
C ARG A 526 5.82 -14.10 16.26
N TRP A 527 5.95 -14.28 14.96
CA TRP A 527 5.10 -13.64 13.96
C TRP A 527 3.72 -14.32 13.90
N PRO A 528 2.68 -13.64 13.32
CA PRO A 528 1.34 -14.19 13.22
C PRO A 528 1.25 -15.55 12.53
N ASP A 529 2.11 -15.84 11.55
CA ASP A 529 2.21 -17.14 10.88
C ASP A 529 2.94 -18.22 11.67
N GLY A 530 3.29 -17.94 12.94
CA GLY A 530 4.01 -18.84 13.83
C GLY A 530 5.53 -18.93 13.59
N ALA A 531 6.09 -18.20 12.63
CA ALA A 531 7.54 -18.13 12.44
C ALA A 531 8.20 -17.37 13.59
N VAL A 532 9.44 -17.73 13.93
CA VAL A 532 10.17 -17.13 15.06
C VAL A 532 11.46 -16.47 14.55
N SER A 533 11.67 -15.22 14.95
CA SER A 533 12.91 -14.48 14.74
C SER A 533 13.57 -14.12 16.06
N MET A 534 14.90 -14.07 16.07
CA MET A 534 15.69 -13.69 17.26
C MET A 534 16.48 -12.42 16.96
N VAL A 535 16.39 -11.44 17.85
CA VAL A 535 17.15 -10.20 17.80
C VAL A 535 18.12 -10.16 18.98
N ALA A 536 19.39 -9.98 18.68
CA ALA A 536 20.47 -9.84 19.67
C ALA A 536 20.99 -8.39 19.73
N ASP A 537 22.02 -8.15 20.54
CA ASP A 537 22.68 -6.85 20.71
C ASP A 537 21.72 -5.72 21.13
N LEU A 538 20.88 -6.01 22.12
CA LEU A 538 19.94 -5.06 22.69
C LEU A 538 20.64 -4.12 23.68
N ARG A 539 20.17 -2.87 23.71
CA ARG A 539 20.62 -1.85 24.67
C ARG A 539 19.41 -1.21 25.32
N PRO A 540 19.45 -0.94 26.61
CA PRO A 540 18.42 -0.14 27.28
C PRO A 540 18.25 1.23 26.61
N ASN A 541 17.09 1.84 26.76
CA ASN A 541 16.69 3.14 26.21
C ASN A 541 16.88 3.20 24.69
N THR A 542 16.30 2.22 24.00
CA THR A 542 16.43 2.07 22.56
C THR A 542 15.09 1.65 21.95
N LEU A 543 14.68 2.31 20.87
CA LEU A 543 13.66 1.82 19.95
C LEU A 543 14.29 0.81 19.00
N VAL A 544 13.81 -0.43 19.05
CA VAL A 544 14.22 -1.54 18.18
C VAL A 544 13.14 -1.78 17.12
N GLN A 545 13.43 -1.43 15.89
CA GLN A 545 12.51 -1.69 14.78
C GLN A 545 12.92 -2.98 14.09
N VAL A 546 12.03 -3.96 14.05
CA VAL A 546 12.25 -5.27 13.45
C VAL A 546 11.35 -5.39 12.22
N SER A 547 11.96 -5.34 11.06
CA SER A 547 11.24 -5.53 9.79
C SER A 547 11.49 -6.93 9.26
N ARG A 548 10.42 -7.71 9.13
CA ARG A 548 10.43 -9.01 8.48
C ARG A 548 10.26 -8.80 6.99
N ARG A 549 11.20 -9.31 6.22
CA ARG A 549 11.07 -9.43 4.76
C ARG A 549 10.95 -10.89 4.40
N GLN A 550 10.26 -11.20 3.30
CA GLN A 550 10.30 -12.56 2.76
C GLN A 550 11.76 -12.97 2.53
N PRO A 551 12.10 -14.27 2.65
CA PRO A 551 13.45 -14.71 2.35
C PRO A 551 13.78 -14.21 0.94
N GLN A 552 14.57 -13.17 0.84
CA GLN A 552 15.20 -12.85 -0.43
C GLN A 552 15.94 -14.11 -0.82
N ALA A 553 15.52 -14.74 -1.90
CA ALA A 553 16.32 -15.76 -2.50
C ALA A 553 17.65 -15.10 -2.85
N THR A 554 18.59 -15.16 -1.91
CA THR A 554 19.96 -14.72 -2.16
C THR A 554 20.44 -15.64 -3.26
N ILE A 555 20.38 -15.10 -4.47
CA ILE A 555 20.91 -15.75 -5.64
C ILE A 555 22.42 -15.79 -5.41
N PRO A 556 23.04 -16.96 -5.23
CA PRO A 556 24.49 -17.02 -5.08
C PRO A 556 25.10 -16.50 -6.38
N LEU A 557 25.68 -15.30 -6.32
CA LEU A 557 26.52 -14.81 -7.42
C LEU A 557 27.77 -15.70 -7.52
N PRO A 558 28.29 -15.93 -8.72
CA PRO A 558 29.56 -16.63 -8.88
C PRO A 558 30.62 -15.99 -7.99
N ALA A 559 31.40 -16.82 -7.28
CA ALA A 559 32.32 -16.34 -6.24
C ALA A 559 33.55 -15.59 -6.82
N ASP A 560 33.78 -15.65 -8.13
CA ASP A 560 34.89 -14.98 -8.79
C ASP A 560 34.49 -14.38 -10.17
N ALA A 561 35.23 -13.34 -10.59
CA ALA A 561 34.99 -12.63 -11.85
C ALA A 561 35.20 -13.51 -13.10
N GLY A 562 36.10 -14.47 -13.04
CA GLY A 562 36.38 -15.40 -14.15
C GLY A 562 35.20 -16.35 -14.39
N SER A 563 34.47 -16.76 -13.33
CA SER A 563 33.30 -17.56 -13.47
C SER A 563 32.08 -16.77 -14.02
N LEU A 564 31.99 -15.47 -13.73
CA LEU A 564 30.92 -14.59 -14.20
C LEU A 564 31.02 -14.36 -15.71
N ASP A 565 32.17 -13.99 -16.25
CA ASP A 565 32.37 -13.84 -17.70
C ASP A 565 32.14 -15.17 -18.43
N ALA A 566 32.59 -16.30 -17.89
CA ALA A 566 32.35 -17.61 -18.48
C ALA A 566 30.85 -17.94 -18.54
N ASN A 567 30.11 -17.64 -17.46
CA ASN A 567 28.68 -17.85 -17.42
C ASN A 567 27.92 -16.94 -18.40
N LEU A 568 28.29 -15.66 -18.49
CA LEU A 568 27.69 -14.73 -19.46
C LEU A 568 28.01 -15.14 -20.91
N ARG A 569 29.24 -15.60 -21.20
CA ARG A 569 29.61 -16.16 -22.54
C ARG A 569 28.76 -17.35 -22.89
N ALA A 570 28.47 -18.25 -21.93
CA ALA A 570 27.58 -19.37 -22.13
C ALA A 570 26.13 -18.93 -22.43
N ILE A 571 25.62 -17.92 -21.72
CA ILE A 571 24.31 -17.34 -21.98
C ILE A 571 24.24 -16.69 -23.37
N ILE A 572 25.23 -15.88 -23.74
CA ILE A 572 25.33 -15.21 -25.03
C ILE A 572 25.28 -16.26 -26.15
N ALA A 573 26.11 -17.32 -26.04
CA ALA A 573 26.14 -18.39 -27.02
C ALA A 573 24.83 -19.19 -27.10
N ALA A 574 24.26 -19.56 -25.95
CA ALA A 574 23.00 -20.31 -25.87
C ALA A 574 21.81 -19.53 -26.44
N ARG A 575 21.81 -18.19 -26.32
CA ARG A 575 20.77 -17.31 -26.86
C ARG A 575 21.06 -16.80 -28.28
N GLY A 576 22.23 -17.10 -28.83
CA GLY A 576 22.64 -16.66 -30.17
C GLY A 576 22.78 -15.14 -30.29
N LEU A 577 23.13 -14.44 -29.18
CA LEU A 577 23.25 -12.99 -29.19
C LEU A 577 24.49 -12.55 -29.99
N THR A 578 24.28 -11.54 -30.84
CA THR A 578 25.35 -10.92 -31.66
C THR A 578 25.74 -9.55 -31.11
N GLY A 579 24.89 -8.98 -30.25
CA GLY A 579 24.99 -7.64 -29.71
C GLY A 579 24.54 -6.53 -30.68
N ASP A 580 24.24 -6.86 -31.92
CA ASP A 580 23.88 -5.87 -32.95
C ASP A 580 22.58 -6.26 -33.67
N PRO A 581 21.43 -5.68 -33.24
CA PRO A 581 20.14 -5.93 -33.86
C PRO A 581 19.98 -5.29 -35.24
N SER A 582 20.88 -4.39 -35.63
CA SER A 582 20.86 -3.75 -36.96
C SER A 582 21.52 -4.60 -38.05
N ARG A 583 22.25 -5.63 -37.66
CA ARG A 583 23.03 -6.49 -38.56
C ARG A 583 22.17 -7.11 -39.67
N GLY A 584 22.56 -6.86 -40.93
CA GLY A 584 21.87 -7.41 -42.10
C GLY A 584 20.58 -6.65 -42.47
N ARG A 585 20.27 -5.54 -41.85
CA ARG A 585 19.11 -4.71 -42.18
C ARG A 585 19.50 -3.62 -43.18
N ASP A 586 18.56 -3.29 -44.07
CA ASP A 586 18.69 -2.16 -45.00
C ASP A 586 18.05 -0.92 -44.33
N LEU A 587 18.90 -0.11 -43.71
CA LEU A 587 18.50 1.07 -42.97
C LEU A 587 18.99 2.35 -43.67
N PRO A 588 18.15 3.39 -43.83
CA PRO A 588 18.57 4.59 -44.50
C PRO A 588 19.63 5.34 -43.68
N ARG A 589 20.53 6.02 -44.37
CA ARG A 589 21.49 6.91 -43.74
C ARG A 589 20.89 8.29 -43.58
N ILE A 590 21.23 9.01 -42.53
CA ILE A 590 20.71 10.36 -42.29
C ILE A 590 21.09 11.34 -43.41
N ASP A 591 22.27 11.18 -44.07
CA ASP A 591 22.74 11.99 -45.19
C ASP A 591 22.07 11.68 -46.53
N SER A 592 21.16 10.68 -46.60
CA SER A 592 20.38 10.40 -47.80
C SER A 592 19.37 11.51 -48.10
N PRO A 593 19.12 11.84 -49.37
CA PRO A 593 18.21 12.94 -49.74
C PRO A 593 16.79 12.77 -49.14
N LEU A 594 16.32 11.54 -49.04
CA LEU A 594 15.00 11.20 -48.52
C LEU A 594 14.94 11.41 -47.00
N ALA A 595 15.96 10.98 -46.26
CA ALA A 595 16.02 11.19 -44.82
C ALA A 595 16.18 12.70 -44.46
N GLN A 596 16.93 13.45 -45.29
CA GLN A 596 17.06 14.89 -45.12
C GLN A 596 15.71 15.63 -45.37
N LEU A 597 14.92 15.25 -46.37
CA LEU A 597 13.55 15.75 -46.53
C LEU A 597 12.69 15.37 -45.31
N GLY A 598 12.76 14.11 -44.87
CA GLY A 598 12.04 13.64 -43.68
C GLY A 598 12.38 14.42 -42.42
N MET A 599 13.66 14.72 -42.17
CA MET A 599 14.09 15.55 -41.07
C MET A 599 13.42 16.96 -41.10
N LYS A 600 13.44 17.63 -42.22
CA LYS A 600 12.83 18.97 -42.40
C LYS A 600 11.30 18.91 -42.14
N LEU A 601 10.60 17.90 -42.65
CA LEU A 601 9.18 17.66 -42.43
C LEU A 601 8.87 17.38 -40.96
N PHE A 602 9.70 16.56 -40.31
CA PHE A 602 9.54 16.15 -38.90
C PHE A 602 9.65 17.34 -37.93
N PHE A 603 10.49 18.32 -38.27
CA PHE A 603 10.69 19.54 -37.47
C PHE A 603 9.75 20.70 -37.86
N SER A 604 9.05 20.62 -39.01
CA SER A 604 8.16 21.70 -39.42
C SER A 604 6.76 21.60 -38.85
N LYS A 605 6.24 22.69 -38.30
CA LYS A 605 4.85 22.85 -37.88
C LYS A 605 3.85 22.87 -39.04
N ALA A 606 4.31 22.85 -40.31
CA ALA A 606 3.45 22.79 -41.49
C ALA A 606 2.54 21.56 -41.55
N LEU A 607 2.93 20.46 -40.92
CA LEU A 607 2.12 19.27 -40.79
C LEU A 607 1.14 19.29 -39.59
N GLY A 608 1.24 20.27 -38.69
CA GLY A 608 0.27 20.51 -37.63
C GLY A 608 -0.96 21.26 -38.19
N GLY A 609 -2.17 20.93 -37.72
CA GLY A 609 -3.42 21.54 -38.19
C GLY A 609 -3.43 23.05 -38.04
N ASP A 610 -3.08 23.55 -36.87
CA ASP A 610 -3.09 24.97 -36.49
C ASP A 610 -1.66 25.58 -36.47
N PHE A 611 -0.64 24.92 -37.05
CA PHE A 611 0.75 25.35 -37.11
C PHE A 611 1.43 25.49 -35.72
N ASP A 612 0.96 24.77 -34.74
CA ASP A 612 1.39 24.85 -33.32
C ASP A 612 2.09 23.61 -32.82
N SER A 613 2.19 22.58 -33.67
CA SER A 613 2.83 21.29 -33.30
C SER A 613 3.54 20.69 -34.50
N ALA A 614 4.57 19.90 -34.25
CA ALA A 614 5.34 19.11 -35.20
C ALA A 614 5.64 17.74 -34.58
N CYS A 615 6.10 16.75 -35.35
CA CYS A 615 6.49 15.45 -34.80
C CYS A 615 7.54 15.60 -33.68
N VAL A 616 8.51 16.51 -33.88
CA VAL A 616 9.56 16.83 -32.90
C VAL A 616 9.02 17.44 -31.60
N SER A 617 7.79 17.94 -31.57
CA SER A 617 7.18 18.45 -30.32
C SER A 617 7.10 17.39 -29.22
N CYS A 618 6.96 16.11 -29.63
CA CYS A 618 6.91 14.94 -28.74
C CYS A 618 8.09 13.97 -28.93
N HIS A 619 8.93 14.17 -29.98
CA HIS A 619 9.99 13.21 -30.34
C HIS A 619 11.32 13.92 -30.67
N HIS A 620 11.91 14.59 -29.68
CA HIS A 620 13.15 15.34 -29.92
C HIS A 620 14.40 14.46 -29.64
N PRO A 621 15.42 14.42 -30.55
CA PRO A 621 16.61 13.61 -30.36
C PRO A 621 17.36 13.90 -29.05
N LEU A 622 17.43 15.16 -28.60
CA LEU A 622 18.06 15.53 -27.31
C LEU A 622 17.23 15.11 -26.07
N LEU A 623 16.02 14.62 -26.25
CA LEU A 623 15.15 14.09 -25.21
C LEU A 623 14.94 12.58 -25.37
N GLY A 624 15.95 11.87 -25.88
CA GLY A 624 15.88 10.42 -26.05
C GLY A 624 14.93 9.97 -27.17
N GLY A 625 14.56 10.84 -28.11
CA GLY A 625 13.57 10.54 -29.15
C GLY A 625 12.12 10.51 -28.63
N GLY A 626 11.89 10.97 -27.40
CA GLY A 626 10.62 11.30 -26.74
C GLY A 626 10.53 12.78 -26.40
N ASP A 627 9.78 13.13 -25.36
CA ASP A 627 9.66 14.52 -24.86
C ASP A 627 9.97 14.69 -23.37
N GLY A 628 10.25 13.60 -22.65
CA GLY A 628 10.54 13.63 -21.21
C GLY A 628 9.34 13.98 -20.32
N LEU A 629 8.11 13.93 -20.86
CA LEU A 629 6.87 14.16 -20.12
C LEU A 629 6.13 12.84 -19.88
N PRO A 630 5.43 12.68 -18.75
CA PRO A 630 4.55 11.52 -18.56
C PRO A 630 3.52 11.38 -19.66
N LEU A 631 2.81 12.45 -19.94
CA LEU A 631 1.81 12.58 -21.00
C LEU A 631 2.18 13.76 -21.89
N SER A 632 2.45 13.48 -23.14
CA SER A 632 2.90 14.48 -24.12
C SER A 632 1.88 15.59 -24.34
N ILE A 633 2.36 16.77 -24.70
CA ILE A 633 1.55 17.90 -25.09
C ILE A 633 1.82 18.21 -26.57
N GLY A 634 0.89 17.82 -27.44
CA GLY A 634 1.00 18.05 -28.89
C GLY A 634 0.55 19.46 -29.25
N VAL A 635 -0.76 19.64 -29.45
CA VAL A 635 -1.39 20.90 -29.90
C VAL A 635 -1.65 21.87 -28.74
N GLY A 636 -1.79 23.16 -29.06
CA GLY A 636 -2.29 24.18 -28.13
C GLY A 636 -1.29 24.64 -27.08
N ALA A 637 -0.02 24.28 -27.18
CA ALA A 637 1.02 24.82 -26.31
C ALA A 637 1.19 26.35 -26.54
N PRO A 638 1.21 27.18 -25.49
CA PRO A 638 1.37 28.64 -25.62
C PRO A 638 2.67 29.06 -26.32
N ASP A 639 3.75 28.30 -26.08
CA ASP A 639 5.00 28.43 -26.86
C ASP A 639 5.24 27.07 -27.56
N PRO A 640 4.98 26.98 -28.87
CA PRO A 640 5.19 25.76 -29.65
C PRO A 640 6.65 25.29 -29.67
N ASP A 641 7.61 26.19 -29.44
CA ASP A 641 9.03 25.89 -29.46
C ASP A 641 9.58 25.46 -28.07
N LEU A 642 8.78 25.56 -26.99
CA LEU A 642 9.14 25.05 -25.68
C LEU A 642 8.88 23.54 -25.63
N LEU A 643 9.93 22.75 -25.44
CA LEU A 643 9.91 21.29 -25.40
C LEU A 643 10.31 20.76 -24.03
N GLY A 644 9.88 19.54 -23.71
CA GLY A 644 10.21 18.88 -22.43
C GLY A 644 9.54 19.52 -21.22
N SER A 645 10.24 19.47 -20.08
CA SER A 645 9.72 20.01 -18.81
C SER A 645 9.39 21.52 -18.94
N GLY A 646 8.18 21.87 -18.53
CA GLY A 646 7.69 23.24 -18.67
C GLY A 646 6.79 23.48 -19.88
N ARG A 647 6.71 22.55 -20.85
CA ARG A 647 5.68 22.59 -21.89
C ARG A 647 4.32 22.33 -21.25
N THR A 648 3.37 23.25 -21.41
CA THR A 648 2.05 23.18 -20.77
C THR A 648 0.94 23.43 -21.79
N HIS A 649 -0.28 23.03 -21.45
CA HIS A 649 -1.48 23.38 -22.18
C HIS A 649 -2.39 24.26 -21.29
N PRO A 650 -2.95 25.37 -21.80
CA PRO A 650 -3.73 26.33 -21.00
C PRO A 650 -4.94 25.73 -20.28
N SER A 651 -5.56 24.69 -20.84
CA SER A 651 -6.77 24.06 -20.27
C SER A 651 -6.44 22.89 -19.32
N GLY A 652 -5.19 22.45 -19.21
CA GLY A 652 -4.81 21.26 -18.45
C GLY A 652 -5.39 19.92 -18.95
N TYR A 653 -6.23 19.93 -20.02
CA TYR A 653 -7.01 18.76 -20.44
C TYR A 653 -6.60 18.13 -21.78
N PHE A 654 -5.53 18.58 -22.42
CA PHE A 654 -5.17 18.17 -23.78
C PHE A 654 -3.86 17.40 -23.88
N ASN A 655 -3.52 16.66 -22.86
CA ASN A 655 -2.38 15.74 -22.96
C ASN A 655 -2.73 14.59 -23.91
N VAL A 656 -1.75 14.14 -24.67
CA VAL A 656 -1.81 12.88 -25.39
C VAL A 656 -2.00 11.77 -24.34
N PRO A 657 -2.93 10.82 -24.55
CA PRO A 657 -3.30 9.88 -23.49
C PRO A 657 -2.22 8.89 -23.07
N ARG A 658 -1.11 8.83 -23.78
CA ARG A 658 0.02 7.93 -23.50
C ARG A 658 1.34 8.65 -23.67
N ASN A 659 2.36 8.13 -23.01
CA ASN A 659 3.73 8.58 -23.18
C ASN A 659 4.20 8.43 -24.64
N ALA A 660 5.03 9.39 -25.11
CA ALA A 660 5.63 9.33 -26.44
C ALA A 660 6.71 8.23 -26.50
N PRO A 661 6.52 7.14 -27.26
CA PRO A 661 7.56 6.14 -27.41
C PRO A 661 8.75 6.73 -28.18
N THR A 662 9.96 6.34 -27.80
CA THR A 662 11.17 6.81 -28.49
C THR A 662 11.16 6.47 -29.99
N THR A 663 11.64 7.41 -30.82
CA THR A 663 11.90 7.17 -32.23
C THR A 663 13.25 6.48 -32.47
N PHE A 664 14.11 6.39 -31.45
CA PHE A 664 15.39 5.71 -31.57
C PHE A 664 15.19 4.23 -31.89
N ASN A 665 15.91 3.75 -32.88
CA ASN A 665 15.86 2.36 -33.33
C ASN A 665 14.48 1.91 -33.83
N ILE A 666 13.56 2.84 -34.18
CA ILE A 666 12.20 2.49 -34.68
C ILE A 666 12.25 1.60 -35.93
N GLY A 667 13.27 1.73 -36.78
CA GLY A 667 13.46 0.90 -37.94
C GLY A 667 13.79 -0.58 -37.66
N LEU A 668 14.01 -0.96 -36.38
CA LEU A 668 14.33 -2.31 -35.97
C LEU A 668 13.11 -3.15 -35.56
N TRP A 669 11.95 -2.55 -35.40
CA TRP A 669 10.70 -3.25 -35.11
C TRP A 669 10.23 -4.10 -36.30
N GLU A 670 9.76 -5.31 -36.01
CA GLU A 670 9.39 -6.27 -37.06
C GLU A 670 7.89 -6.55 -37.16
N ARG A 671 7.16 -6.39 -36.04
CA ARG A 671 5.77 -6.87 -35.95
C ARG A 671 4.77 -5.79 -35.64
N VAL A 672 5.06 -4.91 -34.65
CA VAL A 672 4.07 -3.97 -34.13
C VAL A 672 4.69 -2.65 -33.74
N LEU A 673 3.96 -1.54 -33.94
CA LEU A 673 4.30 -0.21 -33.45
C LEU A 673 3.16 0.35 -32.57
N PHE A 674 3.46 1.38 -31.77
CA PHE A 674 2.68 1.93 -30.66
C PHE A 674 2.55 0.97 -29.47
N HIS A 675 2.11 1.49 -28.32
CA HIS A 675 1.94 0.70 -27.08
C HIS A 675 0.87 -0.39 -27.19
N ASP A 676 -0.16 -0.16 -28.02
CA ASP A 676 -1.29 -1.08 -28.24
C ASP A 676 -1.18 -1.92 -29.52
N GLY A 677 -0.12 -1.72 -30.31
CA GLY A 677 0.07 -2.43 -31.56
C GLY A 677 -0.95 -2.09 -32.64
N ARG A 678 -1.46 -0.85 -32.64
CA ARG A 678 -2.44 -0.41 -33.67
C ARG A 678 -1.87 -0.31 -35.09
N ILE A 679 -0.54 -0.35 -35.24
CA ILE A 679 0.14 -0.67 -36.49
C ILE A 679 0.73 -2.09 -36.35
N GLU A 680 0.31 -2.99 -37.22
CA GLU A 680 0.68 -4.39 -37.11
C GLU A 680 0.95 -5.03 -38.49
N LYS A 681 2.07 -5.73 -38.58
CA LYS A 681 2.44 -6.48 -39.78
C LYS A 681 1.73 -7.85 -39.75
N LEU A 682 0.84 -8.06 -40.71
CA LEU A 682 0.05 -9.32 -40.84
C LEU A 682 0.70 -10.36 -41.78
N GLY A 683 1.76 -9.95 -42.49
CA GLY A 683 2.55 -10.77 -43.44
C GLY A 683 3.59 -9.90 -44.13
N ASP A 684 4.36 -10.44 -45.02
CA ASP A 684 5.58 -9.79 -45.57
C ASP A 684 5.34 -8.38 -46.17
N ALA A 685 4.17 -8.13 -46.74
CA ALA A 685 3.83 -6.86 -47.36
C ALA A 685 2.42 -6.36 -46.91
N SER A 686 1.91 -6.86 -45.81
CA SER A 686 0.54 -6.61 -45.35
C SER A 686 0.55 -5.97 -44.00
N ILE A 687 0.14 -4.70 -43.92
CA ILE A 687 0.10 -3.91 -42.67
C ILE A 687 -1.36 -3.58 -42.33
N ARG A 688 -1.73 -3.78 -41.08
CA ARG A 688 -2.95 -3.27 -40.48
C ARG A 688 -2.69 -1.90 -39.87
N THR A 689 -3.64 -0.99 -40.00
CA THR A 689 -3.62 0.34 -39.41
C THR A 689 -4.98 0.68 -38.78
N PRO A 690 -5.09 1.75 -38.00
CA PRO A 690 -6.38 2.25 -37.48
C PRO A 690 -7.40 2.70 -38.54
N ASP A 691 -7.00 2.84 -39.81
CA ASP A 691 -7.91 3.21 -40.90
C ASP A 691 -8.77 2.02 -41.39
N VAL A 692 -8.49 0.80 -40.93
CA VAL A 692 -9.21 -0.43 -41.27
C VAL A 692 -9.64 -1.21 -40.02
N VAL A 693 -10.64 -2.07 -40.18
CA VAL A 693 -11.11 -2.95 -39.11
C VAL A 693 -10.01 -3.94 -38.68
N PHE A 694 -9.97 -4.29 -37.38
CA PHE A 694 -9.00 -5.25 -36.87
C PHE A 694 -8.93 -6.54 -37.70
N GLY A 695 -7.71 -7.00 -37.97
CA GLY A 695 -7.45 -8.18 -38.82
C GLY A 695 -7.52 -7.97 -40.34
N GLN A 696 -7.86 -6.75 -40.79
CA GLN A 696 -7.83 -6.42 -42.21
C GLN A 696 -6.54 -5.69 -42.60
N VAL A 697 -6.13 -5.85 -43.85
CA VAL A 697 -4.98 -5.16 -44.42
C VAL A 697 -5.37 -3.76 -44.90
N ASP A 698 -4.62 -2.75 -44.46
CA ASP A 698 -4.72 -1.42 -45.05
C ASP A 698 -3.90 -1.37 -46.35
N ARG A 699 -4.58 -1.36 -47.51
CA ARG A 699 -3.95 -1.30 -48.83
C ARG A 699 -3.17 -0.01 -49.11
N SER A 700 -3.44 1.02 -48.33
CA SER A 700 -2.77 2.34 -48.41
C SER A 700 -1.57 2.46 -47.49
N ALA A 701 -1.29 1.45 -46.63
CA ALA A 701 -0.18 1.50 -45.67
C ALA A 701 1.19 1.23 -46.29
N GLY A 702 1.21 0.64 -47.49
CA GLY A 702 2.46 0.18 -48.09
C GLY A 702 3.07 -1.06 -47.38
N ALA A 703 4.38 -1.22 -47.45
CA ALA A 703 5.10 -2.33 -46.84
C ALA A 703 6.01 -1.91 -45.66
N ASP A 704 6.14 -0.60 -45.41
CA ASP A 704 6.99 -0.03 -44.36
C ASP A 704 6.11 0.38 -43.17
N MET A 705 6.31 -0.29 -42.01
CA MET A 705 5.53 -0.01 -40.80
C MET A 705 5.75 1.40 -40.26
N VAL A 706 6.96 1.95 -40.40
CA VAL A 706 7.27 3.30 -39.92
C VAL A 706 6.60 4.33 -40.80
N ALA A 707 6.57 4.12 -42.13
CA ALA A 707 5.80 4.97 -43.07
C ALA A 707 4.29 4.85 -42.77
N ALA A 708 3.79 3.65 -42.51
CA ALA A 708 2.40 3.47 -42.09
C ALA A 708 2.08 4.24 -40.79
N GLN A 709 3.01 4.21 -39.80
CA GLN A 709 2.88 4.94 -38.53
C GLN A 709 2.85 6.45 -38.73
N ALA A 710 3.73 7.01 -39.56
CA ALA A 710 3.84 8.46 -39.82
C ALA A 710 2.55 9.10 -40.41
N ARG A 711 1.56 8.29 -40.81
CA ARG A 711 0.26 8.73 -41.32
C ARG A 711 -0.75 9.12 -40.22
N PHE A 712 -0.50 8.77 -38.93
CA PHE A 712 -1.51 8.88 -37.87
C PHE A 712 -1.35 10.08 -36.93
N PRO A 713 -0.17 10.54 -36.51
CA PRO A 713 -0.04 11.70 -35.62
C PRO A 713 -0.72 12.96 -36.19
N VAL A 714 -0.61 13.18 -37.49
CA VAL A 714 -1.21 14.32 -38.17
C VAL A 714 -2.76 14.29 -38.24
N THR A 715 -3.36 13.14 -37.95
CA THR A 715 -4.82 12.97 -37.91
C THR A 715 -5.38 12.95 -36.48
N SER A 716 -4.50 12.82 -35.46
CA SER A 716 -4.88 12.81 -34.05
C SER A 716 -5.16 14.23 -33.54
N VAL A 717 -6.29 14.39 -32.88
CA VAL A 717 -6.77 15.69 -32.38
C VAL A 717 -5.84 16.26 -31.31
N GLU A 718 -5.26 15.39 -30.50
CA GLU A 718 -4.39 15.75 -29.37
C GLU A 718 -2.92 15.92 -29.80
N GLU A 719 -2.49 15.17 -30.83
CA GLU A 719 -1.09 15.15 -31.23
C GLU A 719 -0.77 16.33 -32.19
N MET A 720 -1.40 16.39 -33.36
CA MET A 720 -1.03 17.38 -34.38
C MET A 720 -2.20 18.01 -35.09
N ARG A 721 -3.38 17.37 -35.16
CA ARG A 721 -4.50 17.88 -35.95
C ARG A 721 -5.16 19.13 -35.34
N GLY A 722 -5.32 19.14 -34.00
CA GLY A 722 -6.15 20.17 -33.36
C GLY A 722 -7.65 19.92 -33.53
N ARG A 723 -8.47 20.82 -32.95
CA ARG A 723 -9.93 20.67 -32.93
C ARG A 723 -10.62 21.35 -34.09
N THR A 724 -9.95 22.27 -34.73
CA THR A 724 -10.53 23.14 -35.78
C THR A 724 -10.20 22.66 -37.17
N PHE A 725 -9.00 22.16 -37.39
CA PHE A 725 -8.50 21.74 -38.68
C PHE A 725 -9.23 20.49 -39.18
N GLU A 726 -9.86 20.56 -40.34
CA GLU A 726 -10.65 19.50 -41.00
C GLU A 726 -11.56 18.75 -40.00
N ARG A 727 -12.26 19.53 -39.15
CA ARG A 727 -13.13 19.00 -38.09
C ARG A 727 -14.17 18.04 -38.66
N HIS A 728 -14.29 16.87 -38.06
CA HIS A 728 -15.19 15.77 -38.42
C HIS A 728 -14.94 15.17 -39.82
N ARG A 729 -13.79 15.47 -40.45
CA ARG A 729 -13.42 14.83 -41.73
C ARG A 729 -12.68 13.52 -41.48
N PRO A 730 -12.83 12.52 -42.37
CA PRO A 730 -12.00 11.29 -42.33
C PRO A 730 -10.51 11.59 -42.46
N ASN A 731 -9.67 10.70 -41.95
CA ASN A 731 -8.21 10.84 -41.93
C ASN A 731 -7.60 11.10 -43.33
N GLU A 732 -8.15 10.49 -44.37
CA GLU A 732 -7.71 10.71 -45.76
C GLU A 732 -7.85 12.15 -46.23
N TYR A 733 -8.90 12.87 -45.78
CA TYR A 733 -9.10 14.30 -46.11
C TYR A 733 -8.10 15.19 -45.40
N VAL A 734 -7.80 14.89 -44.14
CA VAL A 734 -6.77 15.57 -43.36
C VAL A 734 -5.41 15.45 -44.07
N ARG A 735 -5.02 14.21 -44.42
CA ARG A 735 -3.78 13.92 -45.16
C ARG A 735 -3.72 14.60 -46.52
N ALA A 736 -4.82 14.57 -47.30
CA ALA A 736 -4.90 15.23 -48.58
C ALA A 736 -4.76 16.75 -48.49
N HIS A 737 -5.32 17.37 -47.44
CA HIS A 737 -5.16 18.81 -47.20
C HIS A 737 -3.69 19.16 -46.89
N LEU A 738 -3.01 18.36 -46.02
CA LEU A 738 -1.61 18.59 -45.69
C LEU A 738 -0.67 18.45 -46.90
N VAL A 739 -0.94 17.47 -47.78
CA VAL A 739 -0.22 17.35 -49.07
C VAL A 739 -0.42 18.60 -49.93
N ALA A 740 -1.64 19.05 -50.09
CA ALA A 740 -1.96 20.24 -50.86
C ALA A 740 -1.32 21.49 -50.27
N ARG A 741 -1.31 21.63 -48.95
CA ARG A 741 -0.62 22.69 -48.18
C ARG A 741 0.87 22.77 -48.56
N LEU A 742 1.61 21.65 -48.47
CA LEU A 742 3.01 21.56 -48.85
C LEU A 742 3.25 21.81 -50.35
N GLY A 743 2.36 21.33 -51.21
CA GLY A 743 2.42 21.52 -52.68
C GLY A 743 1.99 22.90 -53.16
N ASN A 744 1.61 23.79 -52.25
CA ASN A 744 1.09 25.14 -52.55
C ASN A 744 -0.11 25.10 -53.50
N TYR A 745 -0.88 24.00 -53.55
CA TYR A 745 -2.06 23.73 -54.38
C TYR A 745 -1.92 24.02 -55.87
N GLY A 746 -0.76 24.45 -56.36
CA GLY A 746 -0.50 24.80 -57.74
C GLY A 746 -1.30 25.99 -58.31
N VAL A 747 -2.08 26.68 -57.48
CA VAL A 747 -3.06 27.71 -57.88
C VAL A 747 -3.18 28.87 -56.86
N GLY A 748 -2.22 29.09 -56.04
CA GLY A 748 -2.24 30.26 -55.14
C GLY A 748 -3.24 30.17 -53.96
N ARG A 749 -3.70 28.97 -53.62
CA ARG A 749 -4.54 28.66 -52.46
C ARG A 749 -3.76 28.06 -51.30
N GLY A 750 -2.42 28.10 -51.40
CA GLY A 750 -1.58 27.56 -50.36
C GLY A 750 -1.65 28.37 -49.08
N GLU A 751 -1.79 27.69 -47.94
CA GLU A 751 -1.69 28.34 -46.64
C GLU A 751 -0.26 28.79 -46.35
N LEU A 752 0.73 28.23 -47.09
CA LEU A 752 2.16 28.56 -46.99
C LEU A 752 2.54 29.52 -48.12
N LEU A 753 2.99 30.71 -47.77
CA LEU A 753 3.44 31.72 -48.73
C LEU A 753 4.86 31.37 -49.22
N GLY A 754 5.00 31.00 -50.50
CA GLY A 754 6.28 30.86 -51.20
C GLY A 754 7.14 29.70 -50.68
N ALA A 755 6.52 28.63 -50.23
CA ALA A 755 7.20 27.47 -49.64
C ALA A 755 8.16 26.80 -50.63
N GLY A 756 9.41 26.62 -50.18
CA GLY A 756 10.43 25.84 -50.89
C GLY A 756 10.20 24.35 -50.96
N TRP A 757 9.07 23.85 -50.41
CA TRP A 757 8.79 22.38 -50.26
C TRP A 757 8.83 21.64 -51.58
N SER A 758 8.30 22.21 -52.67
CA SER A 758 8.39 21.57 -54.00
C SER A 758 9.84 21.37 -54.45
N THR A 759 10.73 22.31 -54.12
CA THR A 759 12.17 22.18 -54.41
C THR A 759 12.82 21.10 -53.58
N GLU A 760 12.52 21.02 -52.30
CA GLU A 760 13.07 19.99 -51.38
C GLU A 760 12.56 18.60 -51.76
N ILE A 761 11.29 18.47 -52.12
CA ILE A 761 10.70 17.21 -52.62
C ILE A 761 11.37 16.78 -53.93
N GLN A 762 11.62 17.75 -54.89
CA GLN A 762 12.33 17.43 -56.11
C GLN A 762 13.79 16.98 -55.86
N LYS A 763 14.48 17.57 -54.89
CA LYS A 763 15.83 17.09 -54.51
C LYS A 763 15.80 15.68 -53.99
N ALA A 764 14.81 15.32 -53.21
CA ALA A 764 14.72 14.00 -52.57
C ALA A 764 14.30 12.88 -53.51
N TYR A 765 13.34 13.16 -54.41
CA TYR A 765 12.74 12.17 -55.36
C TYR A 765 13.30 12.22 -56.77
N GLY A 766 14.17 13.22 -57.07
CA GLY A 766 14.73 13.44 -58.45
C GLY A 766 13.88 14.37 -59.31
N ALA A 767 14.45 14.83 -60.45
CA ALA A 767 13.96 15.92 -61.29
C ALA A 767 12.63 15.72 -61.96
N SER A 768 11.96 14.57 -61.86
CA SER A 768 10.62 14.33 -62.42
C SER A 768 9.84 13.38 -61.52
N PRO A 769 9.40 13.80 -60.36
CA PRO A 769 8.45 13.02 -59.61
C PRO A 769 7.15 13.00 -60.45
N SER A 770 6.54 11.85 -60.67
CA SER A 770 5.24 11.78 -61.27
C SER A 770 4.27 12.60 -60.43
N VAL A 771 3.36 13.34 -61.05
CA VAL A 771 2.34 14.16 -60.37
C VAL A 771 1.57 13.35 -59.31
N ALA A 772 1.48 12.01 -59.49
CA ALA A 772 0.88 11.08 -58.51
C ALA A 772 1.64 11.00 -57.16
N MET A 773 2.95 11.17 -57.15
CA MET A 773 3.71 11.19 -55.85
C MET A 773 3.49 12.49 -55.08
N PHE A 774 3.11 13.58 -55.73
CA PHE A 774 2.77 14.83 -55.04
C PHE A 774 1.33 14.85 -54.51
N VAL A 775 0.48 13.95 -54.98
CA VAL A 775 -0.97 13.93 -54.63
C VAL A 775 -1.24 12.98 -53.47
N ALA A 776 -0.29 12.15 -53.07
CA ALA A 776 -0.45 11.17 -51.99
C ALA A 776 0.43 11.48 -50.78
N TYR A 777 -0.14 11.39 -49.57
CA TYR A 777 0.59 11.53 -48.30
C TYR A 777 1.72 10.47 -48.14
N ASP A 778 1.65 9.40 -48.87
CA ASP A 778 2.61 8.28 -48.79
C ASP A 778 4.05 8.72 -49.09
N GLY A 779 4.25 9.71 -49.95
CA GLY A 779 5.58 10.31 -50.19
C GLY A 779 6.10 11.07 -48.98
N ILE A 780 5.23 11.83 -48.29
CA ILE A 780 5.59 12.51 -47.03
C ILE A 780 5.91 11.50 -45.95
N ALA A 781 5.06 10.50 -45.77
CA ALA A 781 5.24 9.41 -44.79
C ALA A 781 6.52 8.62 -45.06
N ALA A 782 6.85 8.33 -46.31
CA ALA A 782 8.10 7.65 -46.68
C ALA A 782 9.35 8.48 -46.36
N ALA A 783 9.31 9.78 -46.52
CA ALA A 783 10.38 10.68 -46.15
C ALA A 783 10.57 10.72 -44.63
N ILE A 784 9.48 10.89 -43.86
CA ILE A 784 9.51 10.86 -42.42
C ILE A 784 10.06 9.52 -41.93
N SER A 785 9.56 8.40 -42.46
CA SER A 785 10.09 7.06 -42.17
C SER A 785 11.59 6.94 -42.45
N ALA A 786 12.09 7.47 -43.55
CA ALA A 786 13.53 7.44 -43.83
C ALA A 786 14.35 8.19 -42.80
N TYR A 787 13.84 9.30 -42.29
CA TYR A 787 14.47 10.05 -41.20
C TYR A 787 14.43 9.24 -39.88
N GLU A 788 13.28 8.78 -39.46
CA GLU A 788 13.11 8.03 -38.20
C GLU A 788 13.94 6.73 -38.21
N ARG A 789 13.91 5.98 -39.31
CA ARG A 789 14.67 4.72 -39.49
C ARG A 789 16.18 4.96 -39.58
N SER A 790 16.64 6.17 -39.87
CA SER A 790 18.07 6.53 -39.83
C SER A 790 18.60 6.72 -38.40
N GLN A 791 17.73 6.80 -37.39
CA GLN A 791 18.08 7.00 -35.98
C GLN A 791 18.48 5.65 -35.35
N VAL A 792 19.62 5.10 -35.74
CA VAL A 792 20.11 3.79 -35.32
C VAL A 792 21.23 3.96 -34.30
N PHE A 793 20.92 3.73 -33.04
CA PHE A 793 21.82 3.90 -31.89
C PHE A 793 21.94 2.56 -31.15
N VAL A 794 22.89 1.74 -31.55
CA VAL A 794 23.07 0.35 -31.05
C VAL A 794 24.50 0.04 -30.60
N GLN A 795 25.42 1.02 -30.67
CA GLN A 795 26.85 0.85 -30.29
C GLN A 795 27.02 0.97 -28.76
N THR A 796 26.43 0.02 -28.05
CA THR A 796 26.38 0.02 -26.60
C THR A 796 27.59 -0.68 -25.96
N PRO A 797 27.92 -0.40 -24.67
CA PRO A 797 28.87 -1.22 -23.92
C PRO A 797 28.52 -2.72 -23.92
N TRP A 798 27.23 -3.09 -23.85
CA TRP A 798 26.78 -4.46 -23.97
C TRP A 798 27.15 -5.08 -25.34
N GLN A 799 26.94 -4.37 -26.44
CA GLN A 799 27.34 -4.80 -27.76
C GLN A 799 28.85 -5.13 -27.81
N ALA A 800 29.69 -4.19 -27.33
CA ALA A 800 31.14 -4.39 -27.29
C ALA A 800 31.54 -5.64 -26.46
N TYR A 801 30.84 -5.86 -25.33
CA TYR A 801 31.02 -7.03 -24.48
C TYR A 801 30.66 -8.31 -25.24
N VAL A 802 29.47 -8.39 -25.86
CA VAL A 802 29.06 -9.55 -26.67
C VAL A 802 30.05 -9.87 -27.75
N GLN A 803 30.65 -8.87 -28.38
CA GLN A 803 31.66 -8.99 -29.43
C GLN A 803 33.05 -9.36 -28.92
N GLY A 804 33.25 -9.57 -27.64
CA GLY A 804 34.47 -10.09 -27.02
C GLY A 804 35.32 -9.13 -26.24
N ASN A 805 34.88 -7.89 -26.01
CA ASN A 805 35.56 -6.92 -25.13
C ASN A 805 35.09 -7.06 -23.69
N ASP A 806 35.75 -7.91 -22.88
CA ASP A 806 35.35 -8.15 -21.49
C ASP A 806 35.47 -6.91 -20.60
N ALA A 807 36.30 -5.92 -20.99
CA ALA A 807 36.47 -4.67 -20.25
C ALA A 807 35.38 -3.64 -20.57
N ALA A 808 34.48 -3.90 -21.52
CA ALA A 808 33.40 -2.97 -21.88
C ALA A 808 32.31 -2.83 -20.79
N LEU A 809 32.20 -3.82 -19.90
CA LEU A 809 31.27 -3.81 -18.79
C LEU A 809 31.99 -3.74 -17.43
N ALA A 810 31.47 -2.89 -16.55
CA ALA A 810 31.83 -2.93 -15.13
C ALA A 810 31.30 -4.22 -14.48
N GLU A 811 31.90 -4.66 -13.38
CA GLU A 811 31.50 -5.87 -12.66
C GLU A 811 30.05 -5.84 -12.19
N ALA A 812 29.52 -4.67 -11.76
CA ALA A 812 28.12 -4.49 -11.41
C ALA A 812 27.20 -4.77 -12.62
N ALA A 813 27.51 -4.21 -13.79
CA ALA A 813 26.75 -4.45 -15.01
C ALA A 813 26.80 -5.92 -15.44
N LYS A 814 27.93 -6.62 -15.25
CA LYS A 814 28.02 -8.07 -15.51
C LYS A 814 27.13 -8.88 -14.57
N ARG A 815 27.10 -8.53 -13.26
CA ARG A 815 26.17 -9.17 -12.31
C ARG A 815 24.71 -8.88 -12.67
N GLY A 816 24.40 -7.63 -13.07
CA GLY A 816 23.08 -7.25 -13.58
C GLY A 816 22.68 -8.03 -14.81
N ALA A 817 23.59 -8.19 -15.79
CA ALA A 817 23.36 -9.01 -16.99
C ALA A 817 23.06 -10.47 -16.62
N TRP A 818 23.82 -11.02 -15.68
CA TRP A 818 23.59 -12.39 -15.21
C TRP A 818 22.19 -12.55 -14.57
N LEU A 819 21.77 -11.60 -13.74
CA LEU A 819 20.42 -11.56 -13.15
C LEU A 819 19.34 -11.44 -14.24
N PHE A 820 19.52 -10.55 -15.19
CA PHE A 820 18.59 -10.25 -16.27
C PHE A 820 18.29 -11.48 -17.16
N PHE A 821 19.33 -12.19 -17.61
CA PHE A 821 19.19 -13.30 -18.54
C PHE A 821 18.82 -14.63 -17.89
N ARG A 822 19.05 -14.79 -16.60
CA ARG A 822 18.78 -16.04 -15.91
C ARG A 822 17.31 -16.12 -15.49
N PRO A 823 16.62 -17.27 -15.73
CA PRO A 823 15.23 -17.44 -15.29
C PRO A 823 15.06 -17.29 -13.78
N ALA A 824 13.93 -16.75 -13.35
CA ALA A 824 13.60 -16.57 -11.94
C ALA A 824 13.65 -17.87 -11.14
N GLY A 825 13.10 -18.98 -11.65
CA GLY A 825 13.17 -20.30 -11.03
C GLY A 825 14.59 -20.91 -10.92
N GLN A 826 15.59 -20.28 -11.53
CA GLN A 826 17.01 -20.65 -11.43
C GLN A 826 17.81 -19.60 -10.67
N GLY A 827 17.18 -18.68 -10.02
CA GLY A 827 17.79 -17.63 -9.25
C GLY A 827 18.24 -16.41 -10.06
N GLY A 828 17.56 -16.02 -11.09
CA GLY A 828 17.69 -14.76 -11.83
C GLY A 828 16.47 -13.87 -11.65
N ALA A 829 16.47 -12.72 -12.31
CA ALA A 829 15.31 -11.84 -12.39
C ALA A 829 14.37 -12.21 -13.57
N GLY A 830 14.83 -12.99 -14.53
CA GLY A 830 14.02 -13.50 -15.64
C GLY A 830 13.57 -12.47 -16.66
N CYS A 831 14.12 -11.26 -16.66
CA CYS A 831 13.70 -10.14 -17.53
C CYS A 831 13.78 -10.51 -19.03
N ALA A 832 14.75 -11.36 -19.42
CA ALA A 832 14.93 -11.85 -20.77
C ALA A 832 13.83 -12.85 -21.23
N ALA A 833 12.78 -13.08 -20.43
CA ALA A 833 11.58 -13.81 -20.86
C ALA A 833 10.72 -12.98 -21.83
N CYS A 834 10.62 -11.67 -21.59
CA CYS A 834 9.94 -10.69 -22.44
C CYS A 834 10.97 -9.84 -23.22
N HIS A 835 11.99 -9.34 -22.55
CA HIS A 835 13.04 -8.49 -23.14
C HIS A 835 14.15 -9.35 -23.76
N SER A 836 13.85 -10.02 -24.85
CA SER A 836 14.70 -11.04 -25.47
C SER A 836 15.43 -10.56 -26.73
N GLY A 837 16.45 -11.35 -27.19
CA GLY A 837 17.24 -11.05 -28.39
C GLY A 837 18.14 -9.83 -28.25
N ASP A 838 18.80 -9.47 -29.35
CA ASP A 838 19.70 -8.31 -29.40
C ASP A 838 18.94 -6.97 -29.33
N PHE A 839 17.63 -6.97 -29.64
CA PHE A 839 16.77 -5.79 -29.57
C PHE A 839 16.04 -5.65 -28.22
N PHE A 840 16.21 -6.61 -27.30
CA PHE A 840 15.62 -6.59 -25.96
C PHE A 840 14.10 -6.44 -25.93
N THR A 841 13.39 -7.15 -26.82
CA THR A 841 11.93 -7.24 -26.87
C THR A 841 11.50 -8.51 -27.61
N ASP A 842 10.37 -9.09 -27.19
CA ASP A 842 9.68 -10.16 -27.91
C ASP A 842 8.51 -9.63 -28.76
N GLU A 843 8.28 -8.33 -28.74
CA GLU A 843 7.16 -7.63 -29.39
C GLU A 843 5.77 -8.20 -29.02
N GLN A 844 5.65 -8.91 -27.88
CA GLN A 844 4.38 -9.42 -27.38
C GLN A 844 3.69 -8.38 -26.46
N PHE A 845 2.50 -8.72 -25.99
CA PHE A 845 1.68 -7.87 -25.17
C PHE A 845 1.45 -8.52 -23.80
N TYR A 846 1.66 -7.76 -22.73
CA TYR A 846 1.47 -8.22 -21.36
C TYR A 846 0.79 -7.17 -20.52
N THR A 847 0.00 -7.65 -19.54
CA THR A 847 -0.53 -6.81 -18.46
C THR A 847 0.57 -6.61 -17.43
N LEU A 848 1.03 -5.37 -17.25
CA LEU A 848 2.03 -5.00 -16.23
C LEU A 848 1.38 -4.27 -15.05
N ALA A 849 0.15 -3.80 -15.20
CA ALA A 849 -0.61 -3.04 -14.21
C ALA A 849 0.11 -1.77 -13.72
N VAL A 850 0.75 -1.03 -14.62
CA VAL A 850 1.29 0.31 -14.35
C VAL A 850 0.17 1.21 -13.87
N PRO A 851 0.39 2.12 -12.89
CA PRO A 851 -0.62 3.10 -12.46
C PRO A 851 -1.24 3.83 -13.65
N GLN A 852 -2.58 3.89 -13.71
CA GLN A 852 -3.32 4.43 -14.86
C GLN A 852 -3.39 5.97 -14.78
N VAL A 853 -2.30 6.63 -15.15
CA VAL A 853 -2.15 8.09 -15.08
C VAL A 853 -2.87 8.79 -16.21
N GLY A 854 -3.52 9.91 -15.92
CA GLY A 854 -4.20 10.75 -16.91
C GLY A 854 -5.59 10.26 -17.32
N LYS A 855 -6.12 10.86 -18.36
CA LYS A 855 -7.48 10.56 -18.86
C LYS A 855 -7.60 9.25 -19.64
N GLY A 856 -6.55 8.50 -19.78
CA GLY A 856 -6.52 7.27 -20.56
C GLY A 856 -7.02 7.46 -22.01
N LYS A 857 -7.50 6.40 -22.61
CA LYS A 857 -8.08 6.40 -23.97
C LYS A 857 -9.60 6.60 -24.00
N GLY A 858 -10.20 7.01 -22.87
CA GLY A 858 -11.64 7.19 -22.78
C GLY A 858 -12.39 5.89 -22.51
N ASP A 859 -11.70 4.86 -22.05
CA ASP A 859 -12.29 3.56 -21.72
C ASP A 859 -12.92 3.55 -20.33
N GLY A 860 -13.51 2.42 -19.97
CA GLY A 860 -14.02 2.17 -18.63
C GLY A 860 -15.30 2.93 -18.30
N ARG A 861 -15.76 2.72 -17.06
CA ARG A 861 -17.03 3.28 -16.58
C ARG A 861 -17.04 4.80 -16.54
N PHE A 862 -15.90 5.41 -16.25
CA PHE A 862 -15.77 6.87 -16.07
C PHE A 862 -15.21 7.59 -17.32
N GLY A 863 -14.82 6.85 -18.35
CA GLY A 863 -14.26 7.41 -19.58
C GLY A 863 -12.85 7.97 -19.43
N ASP A 864 -12.07 7.45 -18.46
CA ASP A 864 -10.70 7.86 -18.14
C ASP A 864 -9.74 6.68 -17.91
N ASP A 865 -10.05 5.52 -18.48
CA ASP A 865 -9.24 4.31 -18.41
C ASP A 865 -8.53 4.04 -19.75
N ASP A 866 -7.54 3.15 -19.76
CA ASP A 866 -6.84 2.68 -20.95
C ASP A 866 -6.80 1.15 -21.00
N PHE A 867 -7.64 0.57 -21.84
CA PHE A 867 -7.74 -0.88 -21.99
C PHE A 867 -6.63 -1.51 -22.85
N GLY A 868 -5.64 -0.74 -23.27
CA GLY A 868 -4.47 -1.23 -23.99
C GLY A 868 -4.80 -1.94 -25.30
N ARG A 869 -4.22 -3.09 -25.51
CA ARG A 869 -4.39 -3.94 -26.72
C ARG A 869 -5.85 -4.35 -26.97
N PHE A 870 -6.68 -4.47 -25.92
CA PHE A 870 -8.09 -4.79 -26.04
C PHE A 870 -8.83 -3.84 -26.99
N ARG A 871 -8.46 -2.56 -27.03
CA ARG A 871 -9.07 -1.56 -27.93
C ARG A 871 -8.95 -1.96 -29.41
N GLU A 872 -7.88 -2.65 -29.74
CA GLU A 872 -7.59 -3.09 -31.09
C GLU A 872 -8.22 -4.45 -31.42
N THR A 873 -8.22 -5.36 -30.47
CA THR A 873 -8.56 -6.76 -30.70
C THR A 873 -9.98 -7.12 -30.25
N GLY A 874 -10.54 -6.41 -29.25
CA GLY A 874 -11.79 -6.77 -28.57
C GLY A 874 -11.72 -8.07 -27.78
N ARG A 875 -10.53 -8.65 -27.56
CA ARG A 875 -10.37 -9.91 -26.85
C ARG A 875 -10.15 -9.67 -25.36
N PRO A 876 -10.90 -10.33 -24.47
CA PRO A 876 -10.74 -10.15 -23.03
C PRO A 876 -9.33 -10.44 -22.49
N GLU A 877 -8.61 -11.37 -23.12
CA GLU A 877 -7.23 -11.67 -22.79
C GLU A 877 -6.26 -10.49 -23.00
N ASP A 878 -6.58 -9.57 -23.89
CA ASP A 878 -5.77 -8.43 -24.26
C ASP A 878 -6.08 -7.15 -23.42
N LEU A 879 -6.99 -7.25 -22.44
CA LEU A 879 -7.35 -6.14 -21.56
C LEU A 879 -6.14 -5.70 -20.73
N TYR A 880 -5.86 -4.41 -20.68
CA TYR A 880 -4.69 -3.80 -20.02
C TYR A 880 -3.33 -4.33 -20.47
N ALA A 881 -3.28 -5.04 -21.60
CA ALA A 881 -2.03 -5.52 -22.16
C ALA A 881 -1.38 -4.46 -23.06
N PHE A 882 -0.08 -4.25 -22.87
CA PHE A 882 0.74 -3.31 -23.64
C PHE A 882 1.97 -4.03 -24.19
N ARG A 883 2.48 -3.49 -25.30
CA ARG A 883 3.63 -4.07 -26.01
C ARG A 883 4.90 -3.98 -25.16
N THR A 884 5.68 -5.06 -25.12
CA THR A 884 7.03 -5.05 -24.54
C THR A 884 7.93 -4.06 -25.30
N PRO A 885 8.42 -2.97 -24.67
CA PRO A 885 9.34 -2.04 -25.31
C PRO A 885 10.74 -2.63 -25.43
N THR A 886 11.55 -2.12 -26.37
CA THR A 886 13.01 -2.35 -26.35
C THR A 886 13.64 -1.68 -25.15
N LEU A 887 14.73 -2.24 -24.62
CA LEU A 887 15.52 -1.63 -23.56
C LEU A 887 16.79 -0.93 -24.07
N LEU A 888 17.05 -0.95 -25.40
CA LEU A 888 18.16 -0.15 -25.96
C LEU A 888 17.91 1.34 -25.73
N ASN A 889 18.91 2.01 -25.17
CA ASN A 889 18.88 3.42 -24.81
C ASN A 889 17.86 3.79 -23.71
N VAL A 890 17.43 2.80 -22.89
CA VAL A 890 16.40 2.98 -21.85
C VAL A 890 16.75 4.07 -20.84
N GLU A 891 18.02 4.34 -20.59
CA GLU A 891 18.52 5.41 -19.72
C GLU A 891 17.99 6.81 -20.08
N VAL A 892 17.79 7.10 -21.37
CA VAL A 892 17.40 8.42 -21.87
C VAL A 892 15.95 8.51 -22.33
N THR A 893 15.15 7.42 -22.16
CA THR A 893 13.78 7.34 -22.66
C THR A 893 12.70 7.44 -21.57
N GLY A 894 13.09 7.91 -20.37
CA GLY A 894 12.11 8.19 -19.30
C GLY A 894 11.19 9.39 -19.63
N PRO A 895 10.06 9.50 -18.91
CA PRO A 895 9.55 8.62 -17.86
C PRO A 895 8.98 7.31 -18.41
N TYR A 896 8.84 6.29 -17.55
CA TYR A 896 8.58 4.90 -17.92
C TYR A 896 7.12 4.49 -17.69
N GLY A 897 6.69 3.46 -18.42
CA GLY A 897 5.31 3.01 -18.49
C GLY A 897 4.63 3.51 -19.76
N HIS A 898 3.49 2.92 -20.13
CA HIS A 898 2.73 3.32 -21.31
C HIS A 898 2.16 4.74 -21.21
N ASP A 899 2.06 5.26 -20.01
CA ASP A 899 1.56 6.60 -19.63
C ASP A 899 2.61 7.43 -18.86
N GLY A 900 3.87 6.94 -18.79
CA GLY A 900 4.95 7.65 -18.11
C GLY A 900 4.82 7.73 -16.59
N ALA A 901 4.12 6.78 -15.96
CA ALA A 901 3.83 6.77 -14.54
C ALA A 901 5.09 6.80 -13.66
N TYR A 902 6.21 6.24 -14.12
CA TYR A 902 7.43 6.14 -13.31
C TYR A 902 8.54 7.08 -13.81
N PRO A 903 8.95 8.05 -13.00
CA PRO A 903 9.96 9.04 -13.41
C PRO A 903 11.39 8.49 -13.48
N THR A 904 11.68 7.36 -12.81
CA THR A 904 13.04 6.80 -12.72
C THR A 904 13.09 5.35 -13.17
N LEU A 905 14.25 4.95 -13.69
CA LEU A 905 14.51 3.58 -14.10
C LEU A 905 14.41 2.60 -12.91
N GLU A 906 14.83 3.02 -11.72
CA GLU A 906 14.70 2.21 -10.51
C GLU A 906 13.23 1.94 -10.16
N ALA A 907 12.38 2.94 -10.22
CA ALA A 907 10.97 2.81 -9.89
C ALA A 907 10.25 1.81 -10.82
N ILE A 908 10.49 1.89 -12.13
CA ILE A 908 9.90 0.92 -13.07
C ILE A 908 10.50 -0.49 -12.92
N VAL A 909 11.79 -0.63 -12.58
CA VAL A 909 12.40 -1.93 -12.25
C VAL A 909 11.75 -2.54 -11.02
N ARG A 910 11.57 -1.77 -9.94
CA ARG A 910 10.86 -2.22 -8.73
C ARG A 910 9.42 -2.62 -9.05
N HIS A 911 8.72 -1.90 -9.93
CA HIS A 911 7.39 -2.28 -10.39
C HIS A 911 7.39 -3.65 -11.10
N HIS A 912 8.34 -3.91 -11.98
CA HIS A 912 8.44 -5.23 -12.64
C HIS A 912 8.71 -6.37 -11.64
N LEU A 913 9.44 -6.08 -10.56
CA LEU A 913 9.74 -7.07 -9.53
C LEU A 913 8.53 -7.41 -8.65
N ASN A 914 7.69 -6.41 -8.33
CA ASN A 914 6.45 -6.62 -7.60
C ASN A 914 5.46 -5.49 -7.93
N PRO A 915 4.56 -5.68 -8.94
CA PRO A 915 3.62 -4.65 -9.34
C PRO A 915 2.66 -4.20 -8.23
N ALA A 916 2.17 -5.13 -7.42
CA ALA A 916 1.22 -4.79 -6.34
C ALA A 916 1.89 -3.89 -5.27
N ALA A 917 3.08 -4.27 -4.80
CA ALA A 917 3.82 -3.46 -3.85
C ALA A 917 4.25 -2.09 -4.42
N ALA A 918 4.64 -2.05 -5.70
CA ALA A 918 5.03 -0.79 -6.35
C ALA A 918 3.83 0.16 -6.55
N VAL A 919 2.65 -0.36 -6.85
CA VAL A 919 1.41 0.42 -6.94
C VAL A 919 1.00 0.93 -5.57
N ALA A 920 1.08 0.10 -4.53
CA ALA A 920 0.80 0.51 -3.16
C ALA A 920 1.73 1.63 -2.67
N ALA A 921 3.01 1.57 -3.05
CA ALA A 921 4.01 2.58 -2.73
C ALA A 921 4.01 3.79 -3.71
N TYR A 922 3.11 3.80 -4.69
CA TYR A 922 3.07 4.83 -5.73
C TYR A 922 2.55 6.15 -5.16
N ALA A 923 3.45 7.12 -4.98
CA ALA A 923 3.09 8.48 -4.57
C ALA A 923 2.78 9.32 -5.83
N ALA A 924 1.52 9.51 -6.15
CA ALA A 924 1.04 10.27 -7.29
C ALA A 924 1.51 11.74 -7.30
N GLY A 925 1.82 12.33 -6.14
CA GLY A 925 2.23 13.74 -6.02
C GLY A 925 3.60 14.11 -6.58
N ARG A 926 4.33 13.18 -7.22
CA ARG A 926 5.64 13.45 -7.87
C ARG A 926 5.53 13.69 -9.38
N LEU A 927 4.38 13.45 -9.97
CA LEU A 927 4.09 13.79 -11.36
C LEU A 927 3.37 15.13 -11.45
N ASP A 928 3.29 15.69 -12.66
CA ASP A 928 2.49 16.91 -12.90
C ASP A 928 1.05 16.67 -12.38
N PRO A 929 0.53 17.48 -11.45
CA PRO A 929 -0.83 17.34 -10.93
C PRO A 929 -1.93 17.30 -12.03
N ALA A 930 -1.64 17.86 -13.20
CA ALA A 930 -2.53 17.79 -14.37
C ALA A 930 -2.60 16.40 -15.02
N ALA A 931 -1.68 15.51 -14.69
CA ALA A 931 -1.66 14.14 -15.19
C ALA A 931 -2.52 13.17 -14.36
N GLU A 932 -2.93 13.54 -13.14
CA GLU A 932 -3.76 12.72 -12.27
C GLU A 932 -5.24 12.82 -12.63
N THR A 933 -5.96 11.71 -12.52
CA THR A 933 -7.42 11.67 -12.61
C THR A 933 -8.05 11.14 -11.33
N ALA A 934 -9.31 11.50 -11.10
CA ALA A 934 -10.06 11.09 -9.92
C ALA A 934 -10.21 9.55 -9.76
N HIS A 935 -10.01 8.79 -10.85
CA HIS A 935 -10.22 7.33 -10.85
C HIS A 935 -8.96 6.51 -11.12
N MET A 936 -7.78 7.13 -11.05
CA MET A 936 -6.50 6.45 -11.28
C MET A 936 -6.34 5.20 -10.42
N ALA A 937 -6.62 5.29 -9.13
CA ALA A 937 -6.50 4.16 -8.21
C ALA A 937 -7.46 3.01 -8.56
N GLU A 938 -8.72 3.33 -8.90
CA GLU A 938 -9.70 2.31 -9.31
C GLU A 938 -9.34 1.65 -10.64
N ASN A 939 -8.88 2.44 -11.63
CA ASN A 939 -8.45 1.92 -12.93
C ASN A 939 -7.22 1.02 -12.76
N THR A 940 -6.25 1.43 -11.92
CA THR A 940 -5.04 0.65 -11.59
C THR A 940 -5.40 -0.65 -10.87
N SER A 941 -6.33 -0.62 -9.91
CA SER A 941 -6.81 -1.82 -9.21
C SER A 941 -7.41 -2.85 -10.19
N ARG A 942 -8.17 -2.40 -11.20
CA ARG A 942 -8.68 -3.29 -12.25
C ARG A 942 -7.57 -3.91 -13.09
N ALA A 943 -6.52 -3.14 -13.39
CA ALA A 943 -5.35 -3.66 -14.11
C ALA A 943 -4.57 -4.68 -13.27
N LEU A 944 -4.44 -4.46 -11.95
CA LEU A 944 -3.84 -5.43 -11.02
C LEU A 944 -4.65 -6.73 -10.95
N ALA A 945 -5.98 -6.65 -10.82
CA ALA A 945 -6.85 -7.84 -10.84
C ALA A 945 -6.66 -8.63 -12.13
N LYS A 946 -6.58 -7.95 -13.30
CA LYS A 946 -6.28 -8.61 -14.58
C LYS A 946 -4.91 -9.28 -14.60
N LEU A 947 -3.89 -8.69 -13.99
CA LEU A 947 -2.56 -9.31 -13.86
C LEU A 947 -2.62 -10.61 -13.05
N VAL A 948 -3.38 -10.63 -11.96
CA VAL A 948 -3.62 -11.86 -11.17
C VAL A 948 -4.28 -12.94 -12.03
N ASP A 949 -5.32 -12.58 -12.80
CA ASP A 949 -5.96 -13.50 -13.73
C ASP A 949 -5.01 -14.02 -14.82
N ASP A 950 -4.13 -13.17 -15.35
CA ASP A 950 -3.15 -13.55 -16.35
C ASP A 950 -2.09 -14.50 -15.80
N ARG A 951 -1.65 -14.29 -14.56
CA ARG A 951 -0.76 -15.21 -13.83
C ARG A 951 -1.42 -16.57 -13.62
N ALA A 952 -2.64 -16.60 -13.11
CA ALA A 952 -3.39 -17.82 -12.88
C ALA A 952 -3.63 -18.62 -14.17
N ALA A 953 -3.83 -17.92 -15.29
CA ALA A 953 -4.01 -18.53 -16.61
C ALA A 953 -2.70 -18.85 -17.37
N GLY A 954 -1.53 -18.56 -16.78
CA GLY A 954 -0.23 -18.75 -17.43
C GLY A 954 0.01 -17.88 -18.67
N ARG A 955 -0.67 -16.72 -18.77
CA ARG A 955 -0.56 -15.79 -19.91
C ARG A 955 0.60 -14.79 -19.78
N THR A 956 1.25 -14.72 -18.62
CA THR A 956 2.38 -13.84 -18.39
C THR A 956 3.52 -14.61 -17.70
N PRO A 957 4.78 -14.35 -18.05
CA PRO A 957 5.92 -14.87 -17.31
C PRO A 957 6.26 -14.02 -16.08
N LEU A 958 5.53 -12.93 -15.83
CA LEU A 958 5.78 -11.99 -14.73
C LEU A 958 5.37 -12.64 -13.42
N ILE A 959 6.32 -12.77 -12.50
CA ILE A 959 6.12 -13.25 -11.13
C ILE A 959 6.73 -12.27 -10.14
N ASP A 960 6.23 -12.23 -8.93
CA ASP A 960 6.79 -11.37 -7.91
C ASP A 960 8.15 -11.91 -7.45
N LEU A 961 9.12 -11.00 -7.34
CA LEU A 961 10.50 -11.30 -6.99
C LEU A 961 11.01 -10.27 -5.98
N ALA A 962 11.61 -10.74 -4.92
CA ALA A 962 12.33 -9.90 -3.97
C ALA A 962 13.83 -9.94 -4.30
N LEU A 963 14.38 -8.83 -4.76
CA LEU A 963 15.82 -8.63 -4.96
C LEU A 963 16.34 -7.64 -3.93
N SER A 964 17.60 -7.82 -3.49
CA SER A 964 18.25 -6.82 -2.65
C SER A 964 18.48 -5.52 -3.41
N ASP A 965 18.60 -4.40 -2.70
CA ASP A 965 18.92 -3.10 -3.30
C ASP A 965 20.22 -3.16 -4.12
N GLN A 966 21.21 -3.95 -3.66
CA GLN A 966 22.42 -4.18 -4.44
C GLN A 966 22.16 -4.91 -5.75
N GLN A 967 21.27 -5.90 -5.78
CA GLN A 967 20.90 -6.63 -6.99
C GLN A 967 20.08 -5.76 -7.94
N ILE A 968 19.21 -4.89 -7.40
CA ILE A 968 18.49 -3.89 -8.18
C ILE A 968 19.49 -2.88 -8.78
N ALA A 969 20.43 -2.40 -7.99
CA ALA A 969 21.50 -1.51 -8.49
C ALA A 969 22.34 -2.19 -9.58
N ASP A 970 22.72 -3.46 -9.43
CA ASP A 970 23.44 -4.23 -10.45
C ASP A 970 22.61 -4.38 -11.75
N LEU A 971 21.27 -4.61 -11.63
CA LEU A 971 20.37 -4.63 -12.79
C LEU A 971 20.33 -3.27 -13.49
N ILE A 972 20.25 -2.18 -12.74
CA ILE A 972 20.25 -0.83 -13.29
C ILE A 972 21.56 -0.56 -14.02
N GLU A 973 22.71 -0.90 -13.45
CA GLU A 973 24.01 -0.78 -14.12
C GLU A 973 24.06 -1.53 -15.45
N PHE A 974 23.42 -2.71 -15.52
CA PHE A 974 23.29 -3.42 -16.80
C PHE A 974 22.38 -2.68 -17.79
N LEU A 975 21.24 -2.15 -17.35
CA LEU A 975 20.33 -1.38 -18.21
C LEU A 975 21.00 -0.11 -18.74
N LEU A 976 21.82 0.57 -17.93
CA LEU A 976 22.63 1.71 -18.36
C LEU A 976 23.67 1.31 -19.43
N ALA A 977 24.21 0.09 -19.35
CA ALA A 977 25.13 -0.46 -20.35
C ALA A 977 24.46 -0.83 -21.70
N LEU A 978 23.13 -0.72 -21.81
CA LEU A 978 22.37 -0.82 -23.06
C LEU A 978 22.21 0.53 -23.78
N THR A 979 22.86 1.58 -23.32
CA THR A 979 22.79 2.92 -23.88
C THR A 979 23.98 3.18 -24.81
N ASP A 980 23.67 3.56 -26.04
CA ASP A 980 24.66 4.03 -26.99
C ASP A 980 25.18 5.40 -26.55
N PRO A 981 26.49 5.61 -26.35
CA PRO A 981 27.02 6.89 -25.89
C PRO A 981 26.63 8.09 -26.76
N CYS A 982 26.33 7.87 -28.04
CA CYS A 982 25.91 8.91 -28.96
C CYS A 982 24.63 9.61 -28.52
N VAL A 983 23.67 8.88 -27.92
CA VAL A 983 22.38 9.47 -27.53
C VAL A 983 22.48 10.44 -26.35
N LYS A 984 23.65 10.47 -25.68
CA LYS A 984 23.96 11.42 -24.58
C LYS A 984 24.87 12.56 -25.02
N ASP A 985 25.35 12.54 -26.26
CA ASP A 985 26.24 13.58 -26.80
C ASP A 985 25.51 14.43 -27.85
N PRO A 986 25.19 15.70 -27.53
CA PRO A 986 24.55 16.59 -28.49
C PRO A 986 25.36 16.80 -29.78
N ALA A 987 26.68 16.70 -29.74
CA ALA A 987 27.51 16.81 -30.95
C ALA A 987 27.34 15.59 -31.84
N CYS A 988 27.22 14.40 -31.28
CA CYS A 988 26.96 13.18 -32.01
C CYS A 988 25.55 13.16 -32.62
N LEU A 989 24.55 13.71 -31.91
CA LEU A 989 23.14 13.79 -32.37
C LEU A 989 22.90 14.92 -33.41
N SER A 990 23.83 15.87 -33.57
CA SER A 990 23.66 17.03 -34.45
C SER A 990 23.26 16.71 -35.90
N PRO A 991 23.68 15.59 -36.53
CA PRO A 991 23.23 15.25 -37.88
C PRO A 991 21.72 15.03 -38.03
N TRP A 992 21.02 14.67 -36.93
CA TRP A 992 19.56 14.42 -36.91
C TRP A 992 18.76 15.65 -36.46
N ILE A 993 19.40 16.82 -36.28
CA ILE A 993 18.76 18.06 -35.88
C ILE A 993 19.02 19.14 -36.94
N PRO A 994 17.96 19.66 -37.59
CA PRO A 994 18.17 20.65 -38.68
C PRO A 994 18.70 21.98 -38.15
N GLY A 995 19.59 22.60 -38.93
CA GLY A 995 20.05 23.94 -38.66
C GLY A 995 19.08 25.04 -39.15
N GLU A 996 19.41 26.29 -38.88
CA GLU A 996 18.58 27.42 -39.36
C GLU A 996 18.45 27.48 -40.89
N ALA A 997 19.45 27.04 -41.63
CA ALA A 997 19.44 27.01 -43.09
C ALA A 997 18.49 25.94 -43.66
N ASP A 998 18.04 25.01 -42.85
CA ASP A 998 17.12 23.94 -43.23
C ASP A 998 15.64 24.32 -43.07
N ASP A 999 15.37 25.50 -42.52
CA ASP A 999 14.00 26.03 -42.36
C ASP A 999 13.41 26.42 -43.72
N VAL A 1000 12.50 25.58 -44.22
CA VAL A 1000 11.96 25.70 -45.59
C VAL A 1000 10.85 26.74 -45.69
N ASP A 1001 10.08 26.93 -44.63
CA ASP A 1001 8.82 27.70 -44.62
C ASP A 1001 8.70 28.70 -43.43
N GLY A 1002 9.73 28.84 -42.61
CA GLY A 1002 9.68 29.67 -41.41
C GLY A 1002 8.92 29.05 -40.23
N LEU A 1003 8.54 27.75 -40.33
CA LEU A 1003 7.74 27.02 -39.33
C LEU A 1003 8.54 25.93 -38.59
N GLN A 1004 9.84 25.86 -38.80
CA GLN A 1004 10.68 24.93 -38.06
C GLN A 1004 10.57 25.16 -36.55
N VAL A 1005 10.38 24.09 -35.76
CA VAL A 1005 10.47 24.16 -34.31
C VAL A 1005 11.90 24.51 -33.94
N ARG A 1006 12.08 25.55 -33.15
CA ARG A 1006 13.38 26.01 -32.59
C ARG A 1006 13.38 25.67 -31.12
N ALA A 1007 13.77 24.43 -30.84
CA ALA A 1007 13.67 23.86 -29.53
C ALA A 1007 14.27 24.74 -28.42
N LYS A 1008 13.44 25.10 -27.44
CA LYS A 1008 13.81 25.67 -26.14
C LYS A 1008 13.49 24.61 -25.08
N PHE A 1009 14.43 24.37 -24.20
CA PHE A 1009 14.21 23.44 -23.10
C PHE A 1009 13.97 24.19 -21.81
N GLY A 1010 13.00 23.74 -20.99
CA GLY A 1010 12.74 24.32 -19.67
C GLY A 1010 13.96 24.23 -18.75
N THR A 1011 14.02 25.05 -17.71
CA THR A 1011 15.17 25.22 -16.80
C THR A 1011 15.48 24.02 -15.89
N ALA A 1012 14.67 22.96 -15.90
CA ALA A 1012 15.08 21.64 -15.43
C ALA A 1012 15.82 20.99 -16.61
N GLY A 1013 17.16 21.10 -16.62
CA GLY A 1013 17.98 20.51 -17.67
C GLY A 1013 17.77 19.00 -17.84
N PRO A 1014 18.25 18.40 -18.95
CA PRO A 1014 18.19 17.00 -19.23
C PRO A 1014 18.86 16.18 -18.17
#